data_7b8d0837261168ce80c005c3c8f1f64c
#
_entry.id   7b8d0837261168ce80c005c3c8f1f64c
#
_cell.length_a   1.000
_cell.length_b   1.000
_cell.length_c   1.000
_cell.angle_alpha   90.00
_cell.angle_beta   90.00
_cell.angle_gamma   90.00
#
_symmetry.space_group_name_H-M   'P 1'
#
loop_
_entity.id
_entity.type
_entity.pdbx_description
1 polymer ?
#
loop_
_entity_poly.entity_id
_entity_poly.type
_entity_poly.pdbx_seq_one_letter_code
_entity_poly.pdbx_strand_id
1 'polypeptide(L)'
;MKNKVLLSRLCVCTLTVSLLAGCSSAGSPSQTANNSETESISSETASESDSAATASASFASLEKTDLFAQQDSIDEALQQEAAAGYSFEEPNVIINPYGNSPLTAVAAFHTDKELGGTVTVKGKDEKDDITGTFEAATDHLVPIYGLYNGDTTEVVLTLEDGTSTTVEVTTEKTEISVGTIEAAMSDASSYDYSNLTFVCSSAGMLYALDSAGDIRWYFTDGGVLGVHQLQNGHLMMPTSFLLKSMYYKAGLQEIDLSGKIYRQYMIPGGMHHDFQELPDGNLLVAGDSPDLSTVEDYVVEIDRESGEVVWEFNAADVIGKEDGQSASIATDGSDEIDWFHNNSLWYDEKNDLVLLSARHKDAIIAINKSDKSLAWILGDPTDWDGVDEKYFFTPTGADFEWQYAQHQITMLDNGDIMMFDNGTAKVKLSDNDNRVSGDDIYSRAVVYHINTDDMTIEQVFEYGKERGPQWYSDWISGVISLDGTKEQLWITAGSNLYDEENNRYDHYPTDMMKQGLTKRTHIDQVSNGSLAYEILISGDTYASLTYRSLRLPLYTEGATLDVNAKGELLGTLGETATADYTAALEDAAALPEGWEFTLDDAKFSLKGSYTTDKASDALEDAYVILKSGEETKAYALTQYGTAGDDATKVTVSGWVSPVGLEGRSWDIYLSVDGQVYESGHSIAL
;
A
#
# COMPACT_ATOMS: atom_id res chain seq x y z
N MET A 1 19.74 -41.10 -12.69
CA MET A 1 19.60 -41.78 -11.41
C MET A 1 18.82 -40.85 -10.50
N LYS A 2 17.89 -41.34 -9.72
CA LYS A 2 16.80 -40.59 -9.11
C LYS A 2 17.31 -39.56 -8.09
N ASN A 3 17.16 -38.27 -8.37
CA ASN A 3 17.32 -37.20 -7.39
C ASN A 3 16.11 -37.18 -6.47
N LYS A 4 16.34 -37.40 -5.21
CA LYS A 4 15.36 -37.18 -4.16
C LYS A 4 15.34 -35.69 -3.86
N VAL A 5 14.32 -35.02 -4.34
CA VAL A 5 13.94 -33.71 -3.83
C VAL A 5 13.49 -33.90 -2.40
N LEU A 6 14.24 -33.35 -1.46
CA LEU A 6 13.82 -33.23 -0.07
C LEU A 6 12.90 -32.02 0.01
N LEU A 7 11.59 -32.24 -0.12
CA LEU A 7 10.61 -31.22 0.21
C LEU A 7 10.57 -31.06 1.73
N SER A 8 11.21 -30.04 2.23
CA SER A 8 10.85 -29.47 3.52
C SER A 8 9.48 -28.82 3.38
N ARG A 9 8.47 -29.44 3.94
CA ARG A 9 7.15 -28.81 4.10
C ARG A 9 7.28 -27.75 5.19
N LEU A 10 7.70 -26.54 4.81
CA LEU A 10 7.29 -25.35 5.55
C LEU A 10 5.81 -25.11 5.21
N CYS A 11 4.96 -25.19 6.21
CA CYS A 11 3.59 -24.69 6.12
C CYS A 11 3.68 -23.16 5.97
N VAL A 12 3.62 -22.69 4.76
CA VAL A 12 3.34 -21.29 4.48
C VAL A 12 1.86 -21.10 4.77
N CYS A 13 1.54 -20.45 5.89
CA CYS A 13 0.21 -19.87 6.08
C CYS A 13 0.08 -18.68 5.13
N THR A 14 -0.36 -18.94 3.93
CA THR A 14 -0.85 -17.91 3.01
C THR A 14 -2.07 -17.26 3.65
N LEU A 15 -1.94 -16.01 4.07
CA LEU A 15 -3.07 -15.13 4.29
C LEU A 15 -3.67 -14.84 2.90
N THR A 16 -4.56 -15.70 2.46
CA THR A 16 -5.43 -15.40 1.32
C THR A 16 -6.44 -14.36 1.76
N VAL A 17 -6.28 -13.15 1.27
CA VAL A 17 -7.39 -12.19 1.19
C VAL A 17 -8.41 -12.80 0.23
N SER A 18 -9.40 -13.50 0.76
CA SER A 18 -10.50 -14.04 -0.03
C SER A 18 -11.45 -12.92 -0.37
N LEU A 19 -11.22 -12.25 -1.49
CA LEU A 19 -12.26 -11.52 -2.19
C LEU A 19 -13.21 -12.56 -2.81
N LEU A 20 -14.36 -12.78 -2.18
CA LEU A 20 -15.43 -13.61 -2.68
C LEU A 20 -16.11 -12.90 -3.86
N ALA A 21 -15.73 -13.29 -5.06
CA ALA A 21 -16.55 -13.03 -6.23
C ALA A 21 -17.68 -14.08 -6.27
N GLY A 22 -18.90 -13.66 -5.98
CA GLY A 22 -20.09 -14.48 -6.15
C GLY A 22 -20.45 -14.59 -7.62
N CYS A 23 -20.27 -15.78 -8.21
CA CYS A 23 -20.87 -16.11 -9.50
C CYS A 23 -22.27 -16.69 -9.29
N SER A 24 -23.30 -15.93 -9.65
CA SER A 24 -24.64 -16.44 -9.87
C SER A 24 -24.80 -16.85 -11.34
N SER A 25 -24.97 -18.14 -11.60
CA SER A 25 -25.53 -18.62 -12.89
C SER A 25 -26.87 -19.23 -12.66
N ALA A 26 -27.91 -18.62 -13.24
CA ALA A 26 -29.26 -19.17 -13.35
C ALA A 26 -29.33 -20.15 -14.53
N GLY A 27 -30.07 -21.24 -14.36
CA GLY A 27 -30.48 -22.09 -15.45
C GLY A 27 -30.99 -23.46 -15.02
N SER A 28 -32.27 -23.56 -14.76
CA SER A 28 -33.05 -24.83 -14.76
C SER A 28 -33.64 -25.08 -16.15
N PRO A 29 -34.33 -26.22 -16.47
CA PRO A 29 -34.56 -27.47 -15.75
C PRO A 29 -34.49 -28.77 -16.62
N SER A 30 -34.55 -29.94 -16.06
CA SER A 30 -35.53 -31.01 -16.28
C SER A 30 -35.02 -32.43 -16.01
N GLN A 31 -35.74 -33.09 -15.11
CA GLN A 31 -36.29 -34.46 -15.09
C GLN A 31 -35.45 -35.62 -15.69
N THR A 32 -35.21 -36.67 -14.97
CA THR A 32 -36.11 -37.81 -14.67
C THR A 32 -35.39 -38.91 -13.89
N ALA A 33 -36.01 -39.32 -12.84
CA ALA A 33 -36.34 -40.65 -12.27
C ALA A 33 -35.49 -41.92 -12.62
N ASN A 34 -35.08 -42.65 -11.64
CA ASN A 34 -35.65 -43.88 -11.09
C ASN A 34 -34.60 -44.81 -10.44
N ASN A 35 -35.02 -45.25 -9.27
CA ASN A 35 -35.05 -46.59 -8.66
C ASN A 35 -33.77 -47.32 -8.19
N SER A 36 -33.77 -47.49 -6.88
CA SER A 36 -33.83 -48.76 -6.11
C SER A 36 -32.54 -49.61 -6.11
N GLU A 37 -32.06 -50.07 -5.02
CA GLU A 37 -32.61 -51.04 -4.07
C GLU A 37 -31.82 -51.10 -2.79
N THR A 38 -32.50 -51.46 -1.76
CA THR A 38 -32.18 -51.81 -0.40
C THR A 38 -31.21 -53.00 -0.25
N GLU A 39 -30.34 -52.92 0.79
CA GLU A 39 -30.13 -54.07 1.67
C GLU A 39 -29.74 -53.64 3.09
N SER A 40 -30.51 -54.12 4.01
CA SER A 40 -30.41 -53.99 5.45
C SER A 40 -29.47 -55.05 6.03
N ILE A 41 -28.67 -54.72 7.06
CA ILE A 41 -28.33 -55.66 8.14
C ILE A 41 -28.17 -54.88 9.47
N SER A 42 -28.76 -55.51 10.46
CA SER A 42 -29.11 -55.17 11.82
C SER A 42 -27.97 -54.84 12.80
N SER A 43 -28.30 -53.91 13.69
CA SER A 43 -28.25 -53.86 15.15
C SER A 43 -27.02 -54.38 15.89
N GLU A 44 -26.44 -53.45 16.68
CA GLU A 44 -26.24 -53.68 18.12
C GLU A 44 -26.22 -52.34 18.87
N THR A 45 -27.01 -52.27 19.90
CA THR A 45 -27.18 -51.15 20.83
C THR A 45 -26.04 -51.09 21.81
N ALA A 46 -25.38 -49.90 21.90
CA ALA A 46 -24.69 -49.45 23.09
C ALA A 46 -25.09 -47.99 23.37
N SER A 47 -25.75 -47.80 24.48
CA SER A 47 -26.10 -46.52 25.02
C SER A 47 -24.87 -45.82 25.59
N GLU A 48 -24.42 -44.76 24.95
CA GLU A 48 -23.58 -43.77 25.62
C GLU A 48 -24.26 -42.41 25.47
N SER A 49 -24.38 -41.76 26.60
CA SER A 49 -24.93 -40.41 26.72
C SER A 49 -23.96 -39.42 26.11
N ASP A 50 -24.19 -39.02 24.89
CA ASP A 50 -23.53 -37.86 24.30
C ASP A 50 -24.18 -36.59 24.83
N SER A 51 -23.48 -35.96 25.76
CA SER A 51 -23.61 -34.52 25.93
C SER A 51 -22.94 -33.89 24.72
N ALA A 52 -23.74 -33.49 23.75
CA ALA A 52 -23.27 -32.60 22.70
C ALA A 52 -22.77 -31.30 23.34
N ALA A 53 -21.48 -31.19 23.53
CA ALA A 53 -20.82 -29.92 23.74
C ALA A 53 -21.04 -29.12 22.42
N THR A 54 -21.96 -28.15 22.46
CA THR A 54 -22.02 -27.13 21.46
C THR A 54 -20.67 -26.44 21.46
N ALA A 55 -19.88 -26.66 20.39
CA ALA A 55 -18.68 -25.89 20.16
C ALA A 55 -19.11 -24.42 19.98
N SER A 56 -18.87 -23.60 21.01
CA SER A 56 -19.01 -22.17 20.88
C SER A 56 -17.98 -21.68 19.85
N ALA A 57 -18.41 -20.81 18.94
CA ALA A 57 -17.46 -20.09 18.09
C ALA A 57 -16.45 -19.39 19.00
N SER A 58 -15.18 -19.62 18.78
CA SER A 58 -14.08 -18.96 19.50
C SER A 58 -13.22 -18.20 18.50
N PHE A 59 -12.53 -17.16 18.98
CA PHE A 59 -11.49 -16.54 18.18
C PHE A 59 -10.44 -17.58 17.80
N ALA A 60 -10.09 -17.64 16.52
CA ALA A 60 -8.90 -18.36 16.12
C ALA A 60 -7.71 -17.46 16.44
N SER A 61 -6.88 -17.82 17.39
CA SER A 61 -5.61 -17.14 17.59
C SER A 61 -4.65 -17.56 16.48
N LEU A 62 -4.02 -16.58 15.85
CA LEU A 62 -2.85 -16.84 15.02
C LEU A 62 -1.68 -17.10 15.96
N GLU A 63 -0.90 -18.17 15.70
CA GLU A 63 0.33 -18.41 16.44
C GLU A 63 1.20 -17.15 16.35
N LYS A 64 1.79 -16.75 17.48
CA LYS A 64 2.69 -15.61 17.56
C LYS A 64 3.92 -15.90 16.70
N THR A 65 3.90 -15.47 15.45
CA THR A 65 5.05 -15.54 14.55
C THR A 65 5.90 -14.32 14.75
N ASP A 66 7.02 -14.50 15.40
CA ASP A 66 8.05 -13.47 15.43
C ASP A 66 8.69 -13.39 14.03
N LEU A 67 8.28 -12.38 13.26
CA LEU A 67 8.74 -12.14 11.88
C LEU A 67 10.26 -12.14 11.80
N PHE A 68 10.91 -11.41 12.71
CA PHE A 68 12.37 -11.26 12.67
C PHE A 68 13.08 -12.55 13.09
N ALA A 69 12.56 -13.30 14.06
CA ALA A 69 13.10 -14.61 14.40
C ALA A 69 12.97 -15.64 13.25
N GLN A 70 11.89 -15.55 12.46
CA GLN A 70 11.76 -16.36 11.24
C GLN A 70 12.78 -15.96 10.18
N GLN A 71 12.96 -14.66 9.92
CA GLN A 71 13.98 -14.17 8.99
C GLN A 71 15.39 -14.57 9.43
N ASP A 72 15.70 -14.47 10.72
CA ASP A 72 16.98 -14.96 11.27
C ASP A 72 17.24 -16.43 10.95
N SER A 73 16.19 -17.26 11.06
CA SER A 73 16.30 -18.68 10.71
C SER A 73 16.53 -18.90 9.20
N ILE A 74 15.93 -18.06 8.36
CA ILE A 74 16.16 -18.08 6.89
C ILE A 74 17.58 -17.63 6.59
N ASP A 75 18.05 -16.56 7.21
CA ASP A 75 19.43 -16.05 7.06
C ASP A 75 20.46 -17.12 7.43
N GLU A 76 20.26 -17.81 8.56
CA GLU A 76 21.11 -18.92 8.98
C GLU A 76 21.10 -20.08 7.97
N ALA A 77 19.96 -20.40 7.38
CA ALA A 77 19.84 -21.42 6.34
C ALA A 77 20.58 -20.99 5.05
N LEU A 78 20.41 -19.73 4.62
CA LEU A 78 21.13 -19.20 3.46
C LEU A 78 22.65 -19.18 3.65
N GLN A 79 23.13 -18.82 4.85
CA GLN A 79 24.56 -18.92 5.19
C GLN A 79 25.08 -20.35 5.11
N GLN A 80 24.28 -21.34 5.54
CA GLN A 80 24.63 -22.77 5.43
C GLN A 80 24.69 -23.20 3.96
N GLU A 81 23.77 -22.74 3.12
CA GLU A 81 23.78 -23.02 1.68
C GLU A 81 25.01 -22.40 0.98
N ALA A 82 25.40 -21.17 1.35
CA ALA A 82 26.63 -20.55 0.85
C ALA A 82 27.88 -21.39 1.17
N ALA A 83 27.96 -21.91 2.42
CA ALA A 83 29.05 -22.72 2.92
C ALA A 83 28.99 -24.18 2.47
N ALA A 84 27.95 -24.62 1.76
CA ALA A 84 27.78 -26.04 1.38
C ALA A 84 28.73 -26.50 0.27
N GLY A 85 29.41 -25.55 -0.41
CA GLY A 85 30.47 -25.85 -1.40
C GLY A 85 29.91 -26.32 -2.75
N TYR A 86 28.71 -25.82 -3.15
CA TYR A 86 28.22 -25.98 -4.53
C TYR A 86 29.22 -25.36 -5.52
N SER A 87 29.44 -25.99 -6.66
CA SER A 87 30.36 -25.40 -7.65
C SER A 87 29.72 -24.25 -8.41
N PHE A 88 30.52 -23.39 -8.97
CA PHE A 88 30.06 -22.30 -9.84
C PHE A 88 29.32 -22.82 -11.08
N GLU A 89 29.71 -23.97 -11.61
CA GLU A 89 29.09 -24.61 -12.78
C GLU A 89 27.72 -25.21 -12.45
N GLU A 90 27.47 -25.58 -11.18
CA GLU A 90 26.21 -26.14 -10.69
C GLU A 90 25.80 -25.44 -9.36
N PRO A 91 25.46 -24.16 -9.37
CA PRO A 91 25.03 -23.44 -8.16
C PRO A 91 23.68 -23.98 -7.63
N ASN A 92 23.51 -23.91 -6.32
CA ASN A 92 22.18 -24.16 -5.73
C ASN A 92 21.31 -22.90 -5.82
N VAL A 93 20.13 -23.00 -6.40
CA VAL A 93 19.19 -21.87 -6.56
C VAL A 93 18.00 -22.03 -5.60
N ILE A 94 17.85 -21.06 -4.70
CA ILE A 94 16.76 -20.99 -3.72
C ILE A 94 15.79 -19.92 -4.17
N ILE A 95 14.58 -20.32 -4.57
CA ILE A 95 13.53 -19.42 -5.07
C ILE A 95 12.74 -18.86 -3.88
N ASN A 96 12.43 -17.53 -3.93
CA ASN A 96 11.59 -16.84 -2.94
C ASN A 96 12.06 -17.10 -1.49
N PRO A 97 13.31 -16.78 -1.13
CA PRO A 97 13.90 -17.20 0.13
C PRO A 97 13.14 -16.73 1.37
N TYR A 98 12.57 -15.52 1.34
CA TYR A 98 11.81 -14.94 2.47
C TYR A 98 10.29 -15.15 2.37
N GLY A 99 9.81 -15.78 1.28
CA GLY A 99 8.41 -16.19 1.13
C GLY A 99 7.44 -15.11 0.60
N ASN A 100 7.89 -13.87 0.46
CA ASN A 100 7.04 -12.72 0.10
C ASN A 100 7.43 -12.02 -1.23
N SER A 101 8.47 -12.51 -1.92
CA SER A 101 8.91 -12.00 -3.22
C SER A 101 9.05 -13.13 -4.26
N PRO A 102 7.94 -13.67 -4.82
CA PRO A 102 7.90 -14.92 -5.57
C PRO A 102 8.73 -14.94 -6.86
N LEU A 103 9.04 -13.78 -7.43
CA LEU A 103 9.79 -13.65 -8.69
C LEU A 103 11.27 -13.34 -8.45
N THR A 104 11.80 -13.82 -7.32
CA THR A 104 13.20 -13.69 -6.93
C THR A 104 13.79 -15.02 -6.54
N ALA A 105 15.11 -15.11 -6.58
CA ALA A 105 15.87 -16.26 -6.09
C ALA A 105 17.23 -15.83 -5.55
N VAL A 106 17.96 -16.77 -4.95
CA VAL A 106 19.36 -16.62 -4.56
C VAL A 106 20.14 -17.79 -5.13
N ALA A 107 21.28 -17.53 -5.80
CA ALA A 107 22.21 -18.55 -6.23
C ALA A 107 23.35 -18.68 -5.20
N ALA A 108 23.51 -19.87 -4.61
CA ALA A 108 24.59 -20.21 -3.69
C ALA A 108 25.66 -21.04 -4.39
N PHE A 109 26.93 -20.60 -4.35
CA PHE A 109 28.07 -21.33 -4.93
C PHE A 109 29.38 -20.93 -4.28
N HIS A 110 30.41 -21.74 -4.52
CA HIS A 110 31.79 -21.54 -4.05
C HIS A 110 32.74 -21.33 -5.20
N THR A 111 33.75 -20.48 -5.02
CA THR A 111 34.88 -20.27 -5.91
C THR A 111 36.22 -20.43 -5.13
N ASP A 112 37.25 -21.01 -5.76
CA ASP A 112 38.55 -21.20 -5.11
C ASP A 112 39.30 -19.90 -4.76
N LYS A 113 38.85 -18.77 -5.29
CA LYS A 113 39.42 -17.44 -5.11
C LYS A 113 38.28 -16.45 -4.85
N GLU A 114 38.58 -15.36 -4.15
CA GLU A 114 37.68 -14.21 -4.07
C GLU A 114 37.49 -13.62 -5.48
N LEU A 115 36.29 -13.75 -6.03
CA LEU A 115 35.90 -13.23 -7.34
C LEU A 115 34.55 -12.57 -7.22
N GLY A 116 34.37 -11.38 -7.78
CA GLY A 116 33.09 -10.77 -8.04
C GLY A 116 32.56 -11.16 -9.41
N GLY A 117 31.47 -10.54 -9.82
CA GLY A 117 30.92 -10.83 -11.14
C GLY A 117 29.60 -10.11 -11.44
N THR A 118 28.94 -10.63 -12.46
CA THR A 118 27.62 -10.13 -12.89
C THR A 118 26.59 -11.25 -12.91
N VAL A 119 25.34 -10.90 -12.62
CA VAL A 119 24.16 -11.72 -12.83
C VAL A 119 23.30 -11.05 -13.90
N THR A 120 22.93 -11.79 -14.95
CA THR A 120 22.01 -11.32 -15.99
C THR A 120 20.81 -12.23 -16.07
N VAL A 121 19.64 -11.68 -15.72
CA VAL A 121 18.35 -12.35 -15.84
C VAL A 121 17.76 -12.01 -17.20
N LYS A 122 17.62 -13.01 -18.06
CA LYS A 122 17.25 -12.79 -19.45
C LYS A 122 15.80 -12.35 -19.59
N GLY A 123 15.61 -11.32 -20.42
CA GLY A 123 14.29 -10.90 -20.87
C GLY A 123 13.77 -11.75 -22.02
N LYS A 124 12.48 -11.63 -22.32
CA LYS A 124 11.90 -12.18 -23.57
C LYS A 124 12.47 -11.49 -24.81
N ASP A 125 12.92 -10.26 -24.66
CA ASP A 125 13.70 -9.49 -25.61
C ASP A 125 15.01 -9.06 -24.91
N GLU A 126 16.14 -9.04 -25.62
CA GLU A 126 17.46 -8.68 -25.07
C GLU A 126 17.49 -7.29 -24.40
N LYS A 127 16.67 -6.35 -24.87
CA LYS A 127 16.55 -5.01 -24.27
C LYS A 127 15.95 -5.04 -22.86
N ASP A 128 15.19 -6.09 -22.52
CA ASP A 128 14.56 -6.32 -21.21
C ASP A 128 15.40 -7.25 -20.32
N ASP A 129 16.66 -7.53 -20.70
CA ASP A 129 17.63 -8.21 -19.83
C ASP A 129 17.90 -7.34 -18.59
N ILE A 130 17.90 -7.96 -17.43
CA ILE A 130 18.16 -7.28 -16.16
C ILE A 130 19.53 -7.73 -15.66
N THR A 131 20.46 -6.80 -15.51
CA THR A 131 21.84 -7.12 -15.11
C THR A 131 22.22 -6.41 -13.82
N GLY A 132 22.79 -7.15 -12.88
CA GLY A 132 23.38 -6.67 -11.64
C GLY A 132 24.82 -7.14 -11.46
N THR A 133 25.47 -6.60 -10.44
CA THR A 133 26.82 -7.01 -10.01
C THR A 133 26.76 -7.68 -8.66
N PHE A 134 27.72 -8.54 -8.34
CA PHE A 134 27.92 -9.09 -7.01
C PHE A 134 29.39 -8.99 -6.59
N GLU A 135 29.59 -8.79 -5.30
CA GLU A 135 30.88 -8.54 -4.68
C GLU A 135 31.80 -9.77 -4.72
N ALA A 136 33.12 -9.51 -4.62
CA ALA A 136 34.12 -10.55 -4.56
C ALA A 136 34.03 -11.31 -3.22
N ALA A 137 33.89 -12.63 -3.33
CA ALA A 137 33.86 -13.57 -2.22
C ALA A 137 34.38 -14.93 -2.68
N THR A 138 34.48 -15.88 -1.75
CA THR A 138 34.69 -17.30 -2.06
C THR A 138 33.39 -18.09 -1.91
N ASP A 139 32.57 -17.73 -0.93
CA ASP A 139 31.23 -18.30 -0.72
C ASP A 139 30.20 -17.23 -1.10
N HIS A 140 29.37 -17.52 -2.09
CA HIS A 140 28.50 -16.56 -2.73
C HIS A 140 27.04 -16.83 -2.40
N LEU A 141 26.28 -15.74 -2.15
CA LEU A 141 24.83 -15.67 -2.18
C LEU A 141 24.43 -14.55 -3.15
N VAL A 142 24.25 -14.90 -4.42
CA VAL A 142 23.93 -13.93 -5.46
C VAL A 142 22.44 -13.78 -5.62
N PRO A 143 21.86 -12.59 -5.33
CA PRO A 143 20.43 -12.36 -5.53
C PRO A 143 20.09 -12.37 -7.03
N ILE A 144 18.99 -13.00 -7.37
CA ILE A 144 18.41 -13.08 -8.71
C ILE A 144 17.04 -12.38 -8.66
N TYR A 145 16.91 -11.25 -9.34
CA TYR A 145 15.69 -10.46 -9.41
C TYR A 145 15.16 -10.39 -10.83
N GLY A 146 13.85 -10.38 -11.00
CA GLY A 146 13.26 -10.17 -12.30
C GLY A 146 12.92 -11.45 -13.05
N LEU A 147 12.56 -12.52 -12.35
CA LEU A 147 12.05 -13.75 -12.95
C LEU A 147 10.64 -13.55 -13.49
N TYR A 148 10.22 -14.36 -14.48
CA TYR A 148 8.86 -14.34 -15.01
C TYR A 148 7.92 -15.24 -14.20
N ASN A 149 6.67 -14.85 -14.07
CA ASN A 149 5.66 -15.56 -13.29
C ASN A 149 5.17 -16.85 -13.98
N GLY A 150 5.45 -17.99 -13.36
CA GLY A 150 5.03 -19.30 -13.85
C GLY A 150 5.75 -19.76 -15.12
N ASP A 151 6.96 -19.23 -15.35
CA ASP A 151 7.79 -19.53 -16.53
C ASP A 151 9.23 -19.89 -16.12
N THR A 152 9.99 -20.40 -17.08
CA THR A 152 11.41 -20.67 -16.91
C THR A 152 12.21 -19.52 -17.48
N THR A 153 13.06 -18.91 -16.64
CA THR A 153 13.93 -17.80 -17.00
C THR A 153 15.38 -18.25 -17.02
N GLU A 154 16.10 -17.94 -18.09
CA GLU A 154 17.53 -18.13 -18.17
C GLU A 154 18.26 -17.05 -17.36
N VAL A 155 19.20 -17.47 -16.50
CA VAL A 155 20.04 -16.58 -15.69
C VAL A 155 21.50 -16.91 -15.97
N VAL A 156 22.25 -15.90 -16.39
CA VAL A 156 23.69 -16.02 -16.68
C VAL A 156 24.49 -15.40 -15.55
N LEU A 157 25.35 -16.19 -14.92
CA LEU A 157 26.32 -15.72 -13.94
C LEU A 157 27.67 -15.65 -14.64
N THR A 158 28.40 -14.53 -14.49
CA THR A 158 29.73 -14.33 -15.09
C THR A 158 30.69 -13.78 -14.05
N LEU A 159 31.75 -14.52 -13.77
CA LEU A 159 32.82 -14.09 -12.85
C LEU A 159 33.72 -13.05 -13.52
N GLU A 160 34.43 -12.24 -12.71
CA GLU A 160 35.39 -11.24 -13.20
C GLU A 160 36.53 -11.81 -14.06
N ASP A 161 36.86 -13.10 -13.92
CA ASP A 161 37.84 -13.76 -14.75
C ASP A 161 37.32 -14.19 -16.15
N GLY A 162 36.05 -13.93 -16.43
CA GLY A 162 35.35 -14.22 -17.67
C GLY A 162 34.74 -15.63 -17.72
N THR A 163 34.82 -16.42 -16.65
CA THR A 163 34.13 -17.72 -16.55
C THR A 163 32.60 -17.47 -16.40
N SER A 164 31.77 -18.16 -17.16
CA SER A 164 30.32 -18.00 -17.12
C SER A 164 29.63 -19.34 -16.97
N THR A 165 28.51 -19.32 -16.24
CA THR A 165 27.55 -20.42 -16.18
C THR A 165 26.14 -19.92 -16.43
N THR A 166 25.26 -20.81 -16.88
CA THR A 166 23.84 -20.50 -17.12
C THR A 166 22.97 -21.45 -16.30
N VAL A 167 22.01 -20.91 -15.60
CA VAL A 167 21.02 -21.67 -14.85
C VAL A 167 19.62 -21.35 -15.36
N GLU A 168 18.75 -22.35 -15.42
CA GLU A 168 17.33 -22.18 -15.73
C GLU A 168 16.57 -22.16 -14.41
N VAL A 169 15.84 -21.04 -14.13
CA VAL A 169 15.05 -20.85 -12.91
C VAL A 169 13.58 -20.85 -13.28
N THR A 170 12.83 -21.79 -12.72
CA THR A 170 11.38 -21.91 -12.99
C THR A 170 10.62 -21.48 -11.73
N THR A 171 9.79 -20.44 -11.85
CA THR A 171 8.91 -19.97 -10.78
C THR A 171 7.58 -20.69 -10.81
N GLU A 172 6.92 -20.80 -9.65
CA GLU A 172 5.53 -21.22 -9.59
C GLU A 172 4.62 -20.09 -10.11
N LYS A 173 3.53 -20.49 -10.80
CA LYS A 173 2.56 -19.52 -11.27
C LYS A 173 1.72 -19.00 -10.10
N THR A 174 1.82 -17.69 -9.84
CA THR A 174 1.01 -16.99 -8.86
C THR A 174 -0.10 -16.22 -9.55
N GLU A 175 -1.31 -16.27 -9.02
CA GLU A 175 -2.43 -15.45 -9.53
C GLU A 175 -2.22 -13.98 -9.08
N ILE A 176 -1.90 -13.12 -10.05
CA ILE A 176 -1.75 -11.68 -9.84
C ILE A 176 -2.88 -10.99 -10.61
N SER A 177 -3.91 -10.59 -9.90
CA SER A 177 -5.18 -10.11 -10.46
C SER A 177 -5.18 -8.58 -10.57
N VAL A 178 -4.35 -8.02 -11.43
CA VAL A 178 -4.27 -6.56 -11.67
C VAL A 178 -5.00 -6.10 -12.93
N GLY A 179 -5.63 -7.01 -13.66
CA GLY A 179 -6.28 -6.75 -14.95
C GLY A 179 -5.36 -7.03 -16.13
N THR A 180 -5.75 -6.54 -17.30
CA THR A 180 -4.94 -6.62 -18.53
C THR A 180 -3.96 -5.47 -18.57
N ILE A 181 -2.70 -5.77 -18.90
CA ILE A 181 -1.64 -4.78 -19.06
C ILE A 181 -1.27 -4.72 -20.54
N GLU A 182 -1.31 -3.54 -21.12
CA GLU A 182 -0.91 -3.26 -22.49
C GLU A 182 0.16 -2.17 -22.50
N ALA A 183 1.28 -2.38 -23.17
CA ALA A 183 2.35 -1.42 -23.29
C ALA A 183 2.51 -0.98 -24.74
N ALA A 184 2.64 0.33 -24.97
CA ALA A 184 2.81 0.93 -26.29
C ALA A 184 3.95 1.95 -26.25
N MET A 185 4.93 1.79 -27.15
CA MET A 185 6.10 2.64 -27.24
C MET A 185 6.09 3.39 -28.56
N SER A 186 6.10 4.71 -28.51
CA SER A 186 6.19 5.60 -29.67
C SER A 186 7.58 6.17 -29.89
N ASP A 187 8.38 6.31 -28.83
CA ASP A 187 9.78 6.76 -28.89
C ASP A 187 10.68 5.93 -27.97
N ALA A 188 11.28 4.90 -28.51
CA ALA A 188 12.23 4.02 -27.80
C ALA A 188 13.54 4.71 -27.43
N SER A 189 13.89 5.84 -28.05
CA SER A 189 15.15 6.53 -27.78
C SER A 189 15.16 7.29 -26.45
N SER A 190 14.00 7.61 -25.93
CA SER A 190 13.83 8.29 -24.64
C SER A 190 13.58 7.33 -23.46
N TYR A 191 13.40 6.02 -23.74
CA TYR A 191 13.08 5.03 -22.71
C TYR A 191 14.33 4.40 -22.11
N ASP A 192 14.44 4.43 -20.79
CA ASP A 192 15.50 3.78 -20.04
C ASP A 192 15.11 2.34 -19.68
N TYR A 193 15.68 1.36 -20.38
CA TYR A 193 15.42 -0.07 -20.17
C TYR A 193 16.06 -0.63 -18.89
N SER A 194 16.99 0.09 -18.26
CA SER A 194 17.62 -0.35 -17.00
C SER A 194 16.68 -0.26 -15.80
N ASN A 195 15.59 0.52 -15.92
CA ASN A 195 14.59 0.70 -14.89
C ASN A 195 13.29 -0.02 -15.24
N LEU A 196 12.67 -0.63 -14.24
CA LEU A 196 11.34 -1.20 -14.33
C LEU A 196 10.29 -0.19 -13.85
N THR A 197 9.05 -0.41 -14.26
CA THR A 197 7.90 0.36 -13.78
C THR A 197 7.33 -0.29 -12.53
N PHE A 198 7.59 0.28 -11.37
CA PHE A 198 6.96 -0.12 -10.12
C PHE A 198 5.57 0.49 -10.02
N VAL A 199 4.57 -0.33 -9.75
CA VAL A 199 3.16 0.03 -9.70
C VAL A 199 2.60 -0.25 -8.32
N CYS A 200 2.13 0.81 -7.65
CA CYS A 200 1.43 0.74 -6.37
C CYS A 200 -0.07 0.68 -6.66
N SER A 201 -0.63 -0.51 -6.73
CA SER A 201 -2.05 -0.71 -6.96
C SER A 201 -2.88 -0.21 -5.76
N SER A 202 -4.04 0.37 -6.03
CA SER A 202 -4.98 0.79 -4.98
C SER A 202 -5.53 -0.38 -4.14
N ALA A 203 -5.37 -1.62 -4.61
CA ALA A 203 -5.71 -2.83 -3.83
C ALA A 203 -4.56 -3.30 -2.92
N GLY A 204 -3.47 -2.53 -2.80
CA GLY A 204 -2.35 -2.87 -1.93
C GLY A 204 -1.33 -3.83 -2.52
N MET A 205 -1.32 -4.01 -3.83
CA MET A 205 -0.31 -4.81 -4.50
C MET A 205 0.81 -3.93 -5.02
N LEU A 206 2.06 -4.35 -4.79
CA LEU A 206 3.25 -3.74 -5.34
C LEU A 206 3.91 -4.72 -6.31
N TYR A 207 4.07 -4.30 -7.56
CA TYR A 207 4.71 -5.10 -8.61
C TYR A 207 5.50 -4.23 -9.58
N ALA A 208 6.42 -4.84 -10.32
CA ALA A 208 7.23 -4.14 -11.30
C ALA A 208 7.12 -4.78 -12.69
N LEU A 209 7.01 -3.90 -13.70
CA LEU A 209 6.83 -4.26 -15.11
C LEU A 209 8.08 -3.93 -15.93
N ASP A 210 8.40 -4.78 -16.90
CA ASP A 210 9.36 -4.44 -17.95
C ASP A 210 8.74 -3.59 -19.07
N SER A 211 9.50 -3.30 -20.12
CA SER A 211 9.07 -2.43 -21.22
C SER A 211 7.94 -3.02 -22.08
N ALA A 212 7.71 -4.31 -21.98
CA ALA A 212 6.62 -5.02 -22.66
C ALA A 212 5.34 -5.13 -21.81
N GLY A 213 5.41 -4.73 -20.52
CA GLY A 213 4.32 -4.86 -19.56
C GLY A 213 4.26 -6.23 -18.87
N ASP A 214 5.31 -7.04 -19.00
CA ASP A 214 5.41 -8.29 -18.26
C ASP A 214 5.82 -8.04 -16.80
N ILE A 215 5.18 -8.74 -15.84
CA ILE A 215 5.53 -8.63 -14.42
C ILE A 215 6.83 -9.35 -14.15
N ARG A 216 7.84 -8.61 -13.65
CA ARG A 216 9.20 -9.09 -13.36
C ARG A 216 9.52 -9.11 -11.88
N TRP A 217 8.74 -8.48 -11.06
CA TRP A 217 8.86 -8.48 -9.61
C TRP A 217 7.49 -8.26 -8.97
N TYR A 218 7.29 -8.82 -7.79
CA TYR A 218 6.04 -8.73 -7.07
C TYR A 218 6.26 -8.95 -5.59
N PHE A 219 5.64 -8.14 -4.74
CA PHE A 219 5.71 -8.24 -3.29
C PHE A 219 4.33 -8.56 -2.70
N THR A 220 4.28 -9.56 -1.81
CA THR A 220 3.00 -10.09 -1.29
C THR A 220 2.55 -9.49 0.03
N ASP A 221 3.43 -8.74 0.72
CA ASP A 221 3.15 -8.21 2.06
C ASP A 221 3.26 -6.68 2.13
N GLY A 222 2.20 -5.98 1.80
CA GLY A 222 2.13 -4.53 1.88
C GLY A 222 2.09 -3.83 0.53
N GLY A 223 2.17 -2.50 0.55
CA GLY A 223 2.37 -1.70 -0.65
C GLY A 223 1.21 -0.83 -1.13
N VAL A 224 0.25 -0.49 -0.28
CA VAL A 224 -0.73 0.57 -0.61
C VAL A 224 -0.07 1.93 -0.48
N LEU A 225 -0.44 2.87 -1.34
CA LEU A 225 -0.19 4.31 -1.29
C LEU A 225 1.20 4.78 -1.73
N GLY A 226 2.21 3.94 -1.80
CA GLY A 226 3.49 4.36 -2.35
C GLY A 226 4.65 3.50 -1.89
N VAL A 227 5.74 3.59 -2.64
CA VAL A 227 7.04 3.04 -2.32
C VAL A 227 8.09 4.07 -2.67
N HIS A 228 9.13 4.19 -1.88
CA HIS A 228 10.28 5.04 -2.15
C HIS A 228 11.55 4.21 -2.09
N GLN A 229 12.48 4.46 -3.00
CA GLN A 229 13.84 3.93 -2.87
C GLN A 229 14.63 4.82 -1.92
N LEU A 230 15.25 4.20 -0.94
CA LEU A 230 16.08 4.85 0.05
C LEU A 230 17.51 5.07 -0.49
N GLN A 231 18.26 5.96 0.16
CA GLN A 231 19.65 6.25 -0.19
C GLN A 231 20.56 5.01 -0.14
N ASN A 232 20.21 3.99 0.66
CA ASN A 232 20.93 2.70 0.72
C ASN A 232 20.49 1.69 -0.35
N GLY A 233 19.55 2.04 -1.23
CA GLY A 233 19.03 1.21 -2.30
C GLY A 233 17.87 0.28 -1.91
N HIS A 234 17.52 0.18 -0.62
CA HIS A 234 16.34 -0.54 -0.17
C HIS A 234 15.06 0.18 -0.56
N LEU A 235 13.93 -0.51 -0.42
CA LEU A 235 12.61 0.08 -0.59
C LEU A 235 12.00 0.36 0.77
N MET A 236 11.42 1.55 0.93
CA MET A 236 10.55 1.90 2.05
C MET A 236 9.11 1.90 1.56
N MET A 237 8.21 1.32 2.35
CA MET A 237 6.78 1.25 2.05
C MET A 237 5.95 1.18 3.33
N PRO A 238 4.64 1.47 3.28
CA PRO A 238 3.75 1.20 4.41
C PRO A 238 3.73 -0.27 4.78
N THR A 239 3.58 -0.56 6.08
CA THR A 239 3.35 -1.94 6.56
C THR A 239 2.00 -2.46 6.06
N SER A 240 1.81 -3.78 6.04
CA SER A 240 0.51 -4.38 5.75
C SER A 240 -0.54 -4.13 6.85
N PHE A 241 -0.10 -3.66 8.02
CA PHE A 241 -0.95 -3.37 9.15
C PHE A 241 -1.92 -2.21 8.89
N LEU A 242 -3.20 -2.50 8.87
CA LEU A 242 -4.25 -1.50 8.87
C LEU A 242 -4.54 -1.10 10.34
N LEU A 243 -4.27 0.14 10.67
CA LEU A 243 -4.53 0.69 12.00
C LEU A 243 -6.01 1.08 12.16
N LYS A 244 -6.53 1.82 11.20
CA LYS A 244 -7.95 2.18 11.11
C LYS A 244 -8.39 2.23 9.65
N SER A 245 -9.68 2.47 9.43
CA SER A 245 -10.36 2.35 8.16
C SER A 245 -9.59 2.80 6.94
N MET A 246 -9.87 2.05 5.90
CA MET A 246 -9.47 2.11 4.51
C MET A 246 -7.97 2.00 4.26
N TYR A 247 -7.13 2.95 4.66
CA TYR A 247 -5.72 2.97 4.25
C TYR A 247 -4.72 3.45 5.31
N TYR A 248 -5.18 3.76 6.52
CA TYR A 248 -4.28 4.18 7.61
C TYR A 248 -3.47 2.99 8.11
N LYS A 249 -2.16 3.06 7.91
CA LYS A 249 -1.23 1.99 8.27
C LYS A 249 -0.55 2.27 9.60
N ALA A 250 -0.18 1.22 10.30
CA ALA A 250 0.51 1.33 11.58
C ALA A 250 1.89 1.98 11.46
N GLY A 251 2.49 1.93 10.26
CA GLY A 251 3.79 2.54 10.03
C GLY A 251 4.43 2.13 8.72
N LEU A 252 5.75 2.20 8.67
CA LEU A 252 6.59 1.95 7.51
C LEU A 252 7.44 0.70 7.68
N GLN A 253 7.86 0.09 6.58
CA GLN A 253 8.84 -0.99 6.57
C GLN A 253 9.89 -0.80 5.48
N GLU A 254 11.14 -1.12 5.83
CA GLU A 254 12.28 -1.14 4.93
C GLU A 254 12.55 -2.57 4.49
N ILE A 255 12.58 -2.79 3.18
CA ILE A 255 12.80 -4.10 2.58
C ILE A 255 13.87 -4.05 1.50
N ASP A 256 14.50 -5.19 1.21
CA ASP A 256 15.16 -5.40 -0.07
C ASP A 256 14.24 -6.12 -1.08
N LEU A 257 14.70 -6.27 -2.31
CA LEU A 257 13.92 -6.90 -3.36
C LEU A 257 13.78 -8.42 -3.21
N SER A 258 14.60 -9.08 -2.37
CA SER A 258 14.42 -10.49 -2.02
C SER A 258 13.24 -10.70 -1.06
N GLY A 259 12.71 -9.62 -0.50
CA GLY A 259 11.63 -9.61 0.45
C GLY A 259 12.07 -9.66 1.92
N LYS A 260 13.35 -9.50 2.21
CA LYS A 260 13.84 -9.35 3.58
C LYS A 260 13.40 -8.01 4.15
N ILE A 261 12.84 -8.02 5.36
CA ILE A 261 12.44 -6.81 6.09
C ILE A 261 13.55 -6.47 7.08
N TYR A 262 14.14 -5.30 6.93
CA TYR A 262 15.25 -4.82 7.78
C TYR A 262 14.75 -4.03 8.96
N ARG A 263 13.75 -3.17 8.76
CA ARG A 263 13.17 -2.35 9.82
C ARG A 263 11.67 -2.20 9.63
N GLN A 264 10.94 -2.20 10.73
CA GLN A 264 9.56 -1.74 10.78
C GLN A 264 9.47 -0.60 11.78
N TYR A 265 8.85 0.50 11.37
CA TYR A 265 8.63 1.69 12.19
C TYR A 265 7.16 1.75 12.56
N MET A 266 6.87 1.71 13.85
CA MET A 266 5.54 1.96 14.38
C MET A 266 5.39 3.46 14.65
N ILE A 267 4.38 4.09 14.08
CA ILE A 267 4.18 5.54 14.10
C ILE A 267 2.97 5.87 14.98
N PRO A 268 3.11 6.75 16.00
CA PRO A 268 1.97 7.16 16.82
C PRO A 268 0.83 7.72 15.96
N GLY A 269 -0.40 7.20 16.16
CA GLY A 269 -1.55 7.54 15.33
C GLY A 269 -1.56 6.89 13.94
N GLY A 270 -0.47 6.26 13.53
CA GLY A 270 -0.33 5.66 12.21
C GLY A 270 0.12 6.63 11.13
N MET A 271 0.10 6.15 9.89
CA MET A 271 0.46 6.94 8.72
C MET A 271 -0.54 6.73 7.58
N HIS A 272 -0.57 7.70 6.67
CA HIS A 272 -1.38 7.67 5.46
C HIS A 272 -0.60 8.26 4.28
N HIS A 273 -1.10 8.09 3.08
CA HIS A 273 -0.73 8.70 1.81
C HIS A 273 0.76 8.77 1.47
N ASP A 274 1.62 9.47 2.23
CA ASP A 274 2.96 9.81 1.77
C ASP A 274 4.02 9.87 2.87
N PHE A 275 5.26 9.69 2.48
CA PHE A 275 6.44 9.83 3.32
C PHE A 275 7.67 10.13 2.45
N GLN A 276 8.73 10.67 3.05
CA GLN A 276 9.98 10.99 2.37
C GLN A 276 11.18 10.73 3.30
N GLU A 277 12.25 10.13 2.75
CA GLU A 277 13.55 10.12 3.43
C GLU A 277 14.18 11.51 3.32
N LEU A 278 14.60 12.06 4.46
CA LEU A 278 15.29 13.34 4.55
C LEU A 278 16.79 13.18 4.26
N PRO A 279 17.53 14.27 3.97
CA PRO A 279 18.96 14.20 3.69
C PRO A 279 19.83 13.63 4.82
N ASP A 280 19.37 13.73 6.06
CA ASP A 280 20.02 13.15 7.25
C ASP A 280 19.61 11.68 7.51
N GLY A 281 18.74 11.12 6.68
CA GLY A 281 18.22 9.76 6.76
C GLY A 281 16.96 9.60 7.59
N ASN A 282 16.50 10.64 8.29
CA ASN A 282 15.22 10.62 9.00
C ASN A 282 14.04 10.48 8.02
N LEU A 283 12.87 10.13 8.53
CA LEU A 283 11.67 9.94 7.71
C LEU A 283 10.64 11.03 8.05
N LEU A 284 10.27 11.83 7.05
CA LEU A 284 9.13 12.73 7.13
C LEU A 284 7.88 11.97 6.68
N VAL A 285 6.82 11.95 7.48
CA VAL A 285 5.66 11.06 7.27
C VAL A 285 4.36 11.84 7.45
N ALA A 286 3.44 11.68 6.51
CA ALA A 286 2.06 12.08 6.68
C ALA A 286 1.43 11.14 7.71
N GLY A 287 1.22 11.64 8.91
CA GLY A 287 0.73 10.90 10.07
C GLY A 287 -0.64 11.37 10.51
N ASP A 288 -1.15 10.71 11.52
CA ASP A 288 -2.40 11.05 12.15
C ASP A 288 -2.21 11.14 13.66
N SER A 289 -2.77 12.15 14.29
CA SER A 289 -2.63 12.31 15.74
C SER A 289 -3.73 11.55 16.47
N PRO A 290 -3.36 10.68 17.44
CA PRO A 290 -4.36 9.93 18.21
C PRO A 290 -5.27 10.81 19.08
N ASP A 291 -4.85 12.07 19.33
CA ASP A 291 -5.55 13.00 20.24
C ASP A 291 -6.46 13.99 19.52
N LEU A 292 -6.53 13.94 18.18
CA LEU A 292 -7.27 14.90 17.38
C LEU A 292 -8.59 14.33 16.86
N SER A 293 -9.62 15.17 16.78
CA SER A 293 -10.90 14.85 16.11
C SER A 293 -10.87 15.08 14.60
N THR A 294 -9.68 15.29 14.06
CA THR A 294 -9.40 15.50 12.63
C THR A 294 -8.41 14.47 12.15
N VAL A 295 -8.43 14.22 10.85
CA VAL A 295 -7.51 13.31 10.18
C VAL A 295 -6.77 14.03 9.06
N GLU A 296 -5.61 13.48 8.68
CA GLU A 296 -4.85 13.87 7.50
C GLU A 296 -4.36 15.33 7.48
N ASP A 297 -4.18 15.90 8.67
CA ASP A 297 -3.66 17.26 8.87
C ASP A 297 -2.39 17.31 9.73
N TYR A 298 -1.81 16.14 10.02
CA TYR A 298 -0.66 15.97 10.90
C TYR A 298 0.55 15.40 10.16
N VAL A 299 1.74 15.84 10.51
CA VAL A 299 3.01 15.37 9.93
C VAL A 299 4.02 15.15 11.05
N VAL A 300 4.75 14.05 10.96
CA VAL A 300 5.82 13.72 11.90
C VAL A 300 7.15 13.49 11.18
N GLU A 301 8.24 13.77 11.86
CA GLU A 301 9.58 13.29 11.50
C GLU A 301 10.00 12.20 12.47
N ILE A 302 10.40 11.07 11.94
CA ILE A 302 10.86 9.90 12.68
C ILE A 302 12.39 9.83 12.58
N ASP A 303 13.05 9.76 13.72
CA ASP A 303 14.47 9.42 13.78
C ASP A 303 14.70 7.99 13.25
N ARG A 304 15.59 7.88 12.27
CA ARG A 304 15.81 6.62 11.54
C ARG A 304 16.32 5.48 12.41
N GLU A 305 17.10 5.77 13.46
CA GLU A 305 17.74 4.74 14.27
C GLU A 305 16.90 4.31 15.48
N SER A 306 16.11 5.21 16.05
CA SER A 306 15.30 4.92 17.24
C SER A 306 13.83 4.67 16.92
N GLY A 307 13.33 5.19 15.81
CA GLY A 307 11.90 5.23 15.49
C GLY A 307 11.10 6.25 16.31
N GLU A 308 11.78 7.11 17.09
CA GLU A 308 11.10 8.13 17.89
C GLU A 308 10.69 9.33 17.03
N VAL A 309 9.56 9.97 17.38
CA VAL A 309 9.13 11.23 16.77
C VAL A 309 10.03 12.34 17.29
N VAL A 310 10.77 13.03 16.41
CA VAL A 310 11.70 14.12 16.73
C VAL A 310 11.18 15.48 16.30
N TRP A 311 10.21 15.55 15.41
CA TRP A 311 9.51 16.74 15.00
C TRP A 311 8.08 16.39 14.60
N GLU A 312 7.14 17.31 14.83
CA GLU A 312 5.73 17.15 14.51
C GLU A 312 5.11 18.47 14.09
N PHE A 313 4.05 18.41 13.30
CA PHE A 313 3.34 19.59 12.83
C PHE A 313 1.85 19.29 12.63
N ASN A 314 0.99 20.22 13.05
CA ASN A 314 -0.44 20.19 12.79
C ASN A 314 -0.84 21.39 11.91
N ALA A 315 -1.48 21.14 10.78
CA ALA A 315 -1.90 22.19 9.85
C ALA A 315 -2.91 23.18 10.49
N ALA A 316 -3.75 22.70 11.40
CA ALA A 316 -4.73 23.52 12.10
C ALA A 316 -4.12 24.64 12.96
N ASP A 317 -2.88 24.45 13.43
CA ASP A 317 -2.18 25.46 14.27
C ASP A 317 -1.80 26.72 13.48
N VAL A 318 -1.70 26.62 12.15
CA VAL A 318 -1.17 27.69 11.30
C VAL A 318 -2.25 28.32 10.40
N ILE A 319 -3.14 27.52 9.81
CA ILE A 319 -4.17 28.04 8.89
C ILE A 319 -5.57 28.04 9.51
N GLY A 320 -5.72 27.53 10.75
CA GLY A 320 -7.00 27.37 11.41
C GLY A 320 -7.82 26.23 10.85
N LYS A 321 -8.54 25.54 11.72
CA LYS A 321 -9.49 24.49 11.35
C LYS A 321 -10.80 25.15 10.89
N GLU A 322 -11.28 24.76 9.72
CA GLU A 322 -12.63 25.14 9.28
C GLU A 322 -13.66 24.16 9.86
N ASP A 323 -14.58 24.68 10.63
CA ASP A 323 -15.72 23.90 11.14
C ASP A 323 -16.68 23.56 10.01
N GLY A 324 -16.92 22.26 9.77
CA GLY A 324 -18.03 21.76 8.96
C GLY A 324 -17.74 21.36 7.52
N GLN A 325 -16.52 21.36 7.04
CA GLN A 325 -16.16 20.75 5.76
C GLN A 325 -15.57 19.35 5.98
N SER A 326 -16.42 18.37 6.09
CA SER A 326 -16.03 16.99 5.84
C SER A 326 -16.37 16.68 4.38
N ALA A 327 -15.38 16.69 3.53
CA ALA A 327 -15.49 16.08 2.20
C ALA A 327 -15.05 14.62 2.25
N SER A 328 -14.54 14.18 3.37
CA SER A 328 -14.27 12.78 3.58
C SER A 328 -15.58 12.02 3.55
N ILE A 329 -15.58 11.07 2.66
CA ILE A 329 -16.42 9.91 2.80
C ILE A 329 -15.73 9.08 3.89
N ALA A 330 -15.86 9.50 5.13
CA ALA A 330 -15.62 8.62 6.26
C ALA A 330 -16.70 7.53 6.16
N THR A 331 -16.41 6.55 5.30
CA THR A 331 -17.27 5.37 5.12
C THR A 331 -17.21 4.45 6.33
N ASP A 332 -16.45 4.84 7.33
CA ASP A 332 -16.20 4.06 8.55
C ASP A 332 -17.11 4.45 9.72
N GLY A 333 -17.95 5.46 9.54
CA GLY A 333 -18.84 5.93 10.61
C GLY A 333 -18.10 6.70 11.72
N SER A 334 -16.81 7.05 11.54
CA SER A 334 -16.11 7.90 12.49
C SER A 334 -16.62 9.34 12.39
N ASP A 335 -16.68 10.06 13.54
CA ASP A 335 -16.98 11.48 13.58
C ASP A 335 -15.73 12.35 13.24
N GLU A 336 -14.65 11.73 12.77
CA GLU A 336 -13.40 12.41 12.43
C GLU A 336 -13.59 13.29 11.18
N ILE A 337 -13.05 14.49 11.21
CA ILE A 337 -13.21 15.48 10.13
C ILE A 337 -11.94 15.49 9.28
N ASP A 338 -12.07 15.09 8.02
CA ASP A 338 -11.04 15.23 7.01
C ASP A 338 -11.20 16.57 6.27
N TRP A 339 -10.69 17.62 6.86
CA TRP A 339 -10.82 18.99 6.33
C TRP A 339 -9.66 19.42 5.44
N PHE A 340 -8.49 18.75 5.58
CA PHE A 340 -7.24 19.11 4.94
C PHE A 340 -6.83 18.13 3.85
N HIS A 341 -6.84 16.84 4.17
CA HIS A 341 -6.48 15.73 3.29
C HIS A 341 -5.08 15.86 2.71
N ASN A 342 -4.05 15.77 3.58
CA ASN A 342 -2.67 15.79 3.15
C ASN A 342 -2.29 14.51 2.40
N ASN A 343 -2.38 14.53 1.08
CA ASN A 343 -2.14 13.35 0.25
C ASN A 343 -0.71 13.27 -0.34
N SER A 344 0.12 14.25 -0.09
CA SER A 344 1.52 14.26 -0.50
C SER A 344 2.31 15.30 0.28
N LEU A 345 3.57 15.01 0.54
CA LEU A 345 4.51 15.90 1.18
C LEU A 345 5.84 15.98 0.42
N TRP A 346 6.55 17.09 0.58
CA TRP A 346 7.87 17.28 0.02
C TRP A 346 8.71 18.16 0.95
N TYR A 347 9.97 17.79 1.15
CA TYR A 347 10.92 18.62 1.86
C TYR A 347 11.86 19.35 0.89
N ASP A 348 11.79 20.68 0.90
CA ASP A 348 12.73 21.56 0.19
C ASP A 348 13.93 21.84 1.11
N GLU A 349 14.99 21.05 0.96
CA GLU A 349 16.22 21.16 1.74
C GLU A 349 16.86 22.54 1.62
N LYS A 350 16.80 23.14 0.43
CA LYS A 350 17.45 24.42 0.15
C LYS A 350 16.86 25.57 0.97
N ASN A 351 15.56 25.57 1.16
CA ASN A 351 14.84 26.65 1.83
C ASN A 351 14.33 26.25 3.22
N ASP A 352 14.60 25.01 3.67
CA ASP A 352 14.11 24.41 4.93
C ASP A 352 12.57 24.46 5.05
N LEU A 353 11.88 24.10 3.95
CA LEU A 353 10.43 24.13 3.89
C LEU A 353 9.85 22.70 3.80
N VAL A 354 8.80 22.46 4.55
CA VAL A 354 7.92 21.30 4.37
C VAL A 354 6.71 21.75 3.55
N LEU A 355 6.50 21.12 2.38
CA LEU A 355 5.39 21.36 1.50
C LEU A 355 4.34 20.28 1.70
N LEU A 356 3.08 20.68 1.90
CA LEU A 356 1.95 19.78 2.13
C LEU A 356 0.90 19.98 1.05
N SER A 357 0.48 18.90 0.42
CA SER A 357 -0.62 18.93 -0.57
C SER A 357 -1.96 18.78 0.13
N ALA A 358 -2.60 19.89 0.43
CA ALA A 358 -3.93 19.96 1.03
C ALA A 358 -5.00 19.77 -0.06
N ARG A 359 -5.39 18.52 -0.33
CA ARG A 359 -6.33 18.18 -1.41
C ARG A 359 -7.68 18.88 -1.23
N HIS A 360 -8.22 18.90 -0.01
CA HIS A 360 -9.53 19.49 0.29
C HIS A 360 -9.49 21.04 0.34
N LYS A 361 -8.30 21.62 0.25
CA LYS A 361 -8.09 23.06 0.12
C LYS A 361 -7.71 23.48 -1.29
N ASP A 362 -7.52 22.54 -2.22
CA ASP A 362 -7.01 22.80 -3.56
C ASP A 362 -5.71 23.61 -3.53
N ALA A 363 -4.81 23.29 -2.60
CA ALA A 363 -3.63 24.10 -2.35
C ALA A 363 -2.42 23.29 -1.88
N ILE A 364 -1.23 23.85 -2.11
CA ILE A 364 0.02 23.45 -1.47
C ILE A 364 0.36 24.47 -0.39
N ILE A 365 0.67 23.99 0.79
CA ILE A 365 1.00 24.83 1.95
C ILE A 365 2.46 24.60 2.32
N ALA A 366 3.27 25.65 2.30
CA ALA A 366 4.66 25.59 2.69
C ALA A 366 4.86 26.10 4.13
N ILE A 367 5.54 25.29 4.92
CA ILE A 367 5.83 25.55 6.31
C ILE A 367 7.34 25.62 6.52
N ASN A 368 7.81 26.64 7.24
CA ASN A 368 9.19 26.68 7.71
C ASN A 368 9.41 25.56 8.74
N LYS A 369 10.27 24.58 8.43
CA LYS A 369 10.47 23.41 9.28
C LYS A 369 11.01 23.81 10.67
N SER A 370 11.89 24.79 10.74
CA SER A 370 12.57 25.21 11.96
C SER A 370 11.66 25.83 13.01
N ASP A 371 10.66 26.65 12.63
CA ASP A 371 9.77 27.37 13.55
C ASP A 371 8.28 27.06 13.35
N LYS A 372 7.95 26.19 12.41
CA LYS A 372 6.59 25.74 12.06
C LYS A 372 5.67 26.88 11.58
N SER A 373 6.22 28.01 11.17
CA SER A 373 5.44 29.12 10.65
C SER A 373 5.05 28.94 9.18
N LEU A 374 3.90 29.49 8.78
CA LEU A 374 3.49 29.54 7.38
C LEU A 374 4.44 30.36 6.55
N ALA A 375 4.97 29.78 5.45
CA ALA A 375 5.82 30.48 4.50
C ALA A 375 5.01 31.06 3.36
N TRP A 376 4.22 30.22 2.67
CA TRP A 376 3.36 30.61 1.54
C TRP A 376 2.30 29.54 1.24
N ILE A 377 1.30 29.93 0.45
CA ILE A 377 0.23 29.06 -0.05
C ILE A 377 0.16 29.18 -1.58
N LEU A 378 0.23 28.04 -2.26
CA LEU A 378 0.03 27.93 -3.71
C LEU A 378 -1.35 27.33 -3.96
N GLY A 379 -2.31 28.18 -4.30
CA GLY A 379 -3.70 27.83 -4.57
C GLY A 379 -4.55 29.08 -4.78
N ASP A 380 -5.78 28.89 -5.24
CA ASP A 380 -6.73 29.98 -5.41
C ASP A 380 -6.99 30.66 -4.05
N PRO A 381 -6.75 31.99 -3.91
CA PRO A 381 -6.89 32.71 -2.67
C PRO A 381 -8.34 32.93 -2.20
N THR A 382 -9.34 32.50 -2.95
CA THR A 382 -10.75 32.61 -2.52
C THR A 382 -11.07 31.60 -1.42
N ASP A 383 -12.01 31.95 -0.53
CA ASP A 383 -12.51 31.09 0.56
C ASP A 383 -11.45 30.65 1.61
N TRP A 384 -10.56 31.58 1.98
CA TRP A 384 -9.58 31.39 3.04
C TRP A 384 -9.85 32.35 4.22
N ASP A 385 -10.76 31.95 5.08
CA ASP A 385 -11.10 32.77 6.26
C ASP A 385 -9.93 32.83 7.27
N GLY A 386 -9.55 34.07 7.62
CA GLY A 386 -8.53 34.31 8.64
C GLY A 386 -7.07 34.19 8.20
N VAL A 387 -6.81 33.81 6.95
CA VAL A 387 -5.45 33.76 6.38
C VAL A 387 -5.14 35.06 5.64
N ASP A 388 -3.94 35.65 5.94
CA ASP A 388 -3.52 36.91 5.34
C ASP A 388 -3.19 36.73 3.84
N GLU A 389 -3.74 37.62 2.98
CA GLU A 389 -3.52 37.61 1.52
C GLU A 389 -2.03 37.63 1.12
N LYS A 390 -1.13 38.11 1.97
CA LYS A 390 0.33 38.14 1.71
C LYS A 390 0.95 36.77 1.49
N TYR A 391 0.31 35.70 1.95
CA TYR A 391 0.81 34.33 1.79
C TYR A 391 0.49 33.70 0.44
N PHE A 392 -0.39 34.34 -0.36
CA PHE A 392 -0.80 33.81 -1.66
C PHE A 392 -0.03 34.44 -2.81
N PHE A 393 0.18 33.63 -3.84
CA PHE A 393 0.79 34.08 -5.07
C PHE A 393 -0.21 34.77 -6.01
N THR A 394 0.27 35.80 -6.71
CA THR A 394 -0.47 36.46 -7.77
C THR A 394 -0.14 35.82 -9.13
N PRO A 395 -1.14 35.26 -9.86
CA PRO A 395 -0.91 34.66 -11.16
C PRO A 395 -0.37 35.65 -12.19
N THR A 396 0.58 35.19 -13.00
CA THR A 396 1.15 35.88 -14.15
C THR A 396 0.96 35.03 -15.42
N GLY A 397 0.89 35.65 -16.60
CA GLY A 397 0.61 34.96 -17.85
C GLY A 397 -0.88 34.93 -18.20
N ALA A 398 -1.18 34.68 -19.48
CA ALA A 398 -2.55 34.74 -20.02
C ALA A 398 -3.32 33.43 -19.91
N ASP A 399 -2.59 32.29 -19.79
CA ASP A 399 -3.14 30.95 -19.85
C ASP A 399 -2.97 30.21 -18.48
N PHE A 400 -2.93 31.00 -17.40
CA PHE A 400 -2.79 30.46 -16.05
C PHE A 400 -4.12 29.83 -15.55
N GLU A 401 -4.03 28.62 -15.03
CA GLU A 401 -5.15 27.94 -14.36
C GLU A 401 -4.68 27.37 -13.02
N TRP A 402 -5.49 27.53 -11.96
CA TRP A 402 -5.25 26.86 -10.68
C TRP A 402 -5.48 25.35 -10.77
N GLN A 403 -4.85 24.59 -9.87
CA GLN A 403 -5.08 23.16 -9.67
C GLN A 403 -6.30 22.91 -8.76
N TYR A 404 -6.90 21.74 -8.90
CA TYR A 404 -8.01 21.28 -8.07
C TYR A 404 -7.82 19.83 -7.65
N ALA A 405 -7.93 19.57 -6.34
CA ALA A 405 -7.81 18.25 -5.71
C ALA A 405 -6.52 17.50 -6.07
N GLN A 406 -5.42 18.24 -6.19
CA GLN A 406 -4.12 17.76 -6.67
C GLN A 406 -3.56 16.60 -5.83
N HIS A 407 -2.71 15.79 -6.47
CA HIS A 407 -1.91 14.73 -5.85
C HIS A 407 -0.44 14.83 -6.23
N GLN A 408 0.41 14.23 -5.40
CA GLN A 408 1.86 14.07 -5.60
C GLN A 408 2.57 15.35 -6.03
N ILE A 409 2.88 16.19 -5.05
CA ILE A 409 3.76 17.33 -5.26
C ILE A 409 5.21 16.87 -5.32
N THR A 410 5.96 17.46 -6.26
CA THR A 410 7.41 17.30 -6.37
C THR A 410 8.04 18.63 -6.73
N MET A 411 9.33 18.77 -6.48
CA MET A 411 10.08 19.96 -6.89
C MET A 411 11.12 19.57 -7.91
N LEU A 412 11.23 20.34 -9.00
CA LEU A 412 12.25 20.18 -10.02
C LEU A 412 13.57 20.82 -9.57
N ASP A 413 14.69 20.47 -10.19
CA ASP A 413 16.03 20.95 -9.84
C ASP A 413 16.16 22.50 -9.87
N ASN A 414 15.37 23.16 -10.68
CA ASN A 414 15.32 24.62 -10.76
C ASN A 414 14.44 25.29 -9.70
N GLY A 415 13.74 24.50 -8.88
CA GLY A 415 12.82 24.97 -7.83
C GLY A 415 11.38 25.16 -8.27
N ASP A 416 11.03 24.81 -9.52
CA ASP A 416 9.65 24.79 -9.98
C ASP A 416 8.86 23.66 -9.27
N ILE A 417 7.59 23.91 -8.99
CA ILE A 417 6.71 22.95 -8.30
C ILE A 417 5.87 22.23 -9.33
N MET A 418 5.91 20.91 -9.29
CA MET A 418 5.17 20.03 -10.17
C MET A 418 4.16 19.20 -9.38
N MET A 419 2.99 18.93 -9.97
CA MET A 419 1.96 18.09 -9.38
C MET A 419 1.05 17.49 -10.44
N PHE A 420 0.31 16.45 -10.04
CA PHE A 420 -0.83 15.98 -10.80
C PHE A 420 -2.08 16.75 -10.36
N ASP A 421 -2.57 17.62 -11.23
CA ASP A 421 -3.85 18.33 -11.06
C ASP A 421 -4.99 17.40 -11.50
N ASN A 422 -5.68 16.82 -10.53
CA ASN A 422 -6.82 15.93 -10.82
C ASN A 422 -7.95 16.69 -11.54
N GLY A 423 -8.04 17.99 -11.31
CA GLY A 423 -9.07 18.83 -11.94
C GLY A 423 -10.47 18.45 -11.47
N THR A 424 -10.62 17.96 -10.23
CA THR A 424 -11.89 17.43 -9.72
C THR A 424 -12.96 18.51 -9.80
N ALA A 425 -13.96 18.27 -10.65
CA ALA A 425 -15.04 19.21 -10.93
C ALA A 425 -14.58 20.62 -11.39
N LYS A 426 -13.28 20.91 -11.43
CA LYS A 426 -12.66 22.20 -11.84
C LYS A 426 -13.18 23.44 -11.10
N VAL A 427 -13.63 23.23 -9.89
CA VAL A 427 -14.09 24.27 -8.97
C VAL A 427 -13.64 23.89 -7.57
N LYS A 428 -13.53 24.90 -6.69
CA LYS A 428 -13.29 24.63 -5.27
C LYS A 428 -14.36 23.70 -4.69
N LEU A 429 -13.96 22.90 -3.74
CA LEU A 429 -14.84 21.94 -3.07
C LEU A 429 -16.07 22.62 -2.43
N SER A 430 -15.94 23.88 -2.02
CA SER A 430 -17.03 24.73 -1.50
C SER A 430 -18.06 25.13 -2.55
N ASP A 431 -17.72 25.09 -3.86
CA ASP A 431 -18.58 25.55 -4.96
C ASP A 431 -19.17 24.39 -5.77
N ASN A 432 -20.03 23.59 -5.15
CA ASN A 432 -20.66 22.46 -5.83
C ASN A 432 -21.65 22.86 -6.95
N ASP A 433 -22.13 24.10 -6.99
CA ASP A 433 -23.15 24.55 -7.95
C ASP A 433 -22.56 24.81 -9.35
N ASN A 434 -21.25 25.09 -9.44
CA ASN A 434 -20.56 25.42 -10.69
C ASN A 434 -19.65 24.29 -11.22
N ARG A 435 -19.88 23.05 -10.80
CA ARG A 435 -19.09 21.89 -11.20
C ARG A 435 -19.04 21.71 -12.71
N VAL A 436 -17.84 21.56 -13.24
CA VAL A 436 -17.60 21.16 -14.64
C VAL A 436 -17.76 19.65 -14.76
N SER A 437 -18.42 19.20 -15.81
CA SER A 437 -18.63 17.77 -16.12
C SER A 437 -18.71 17.53 -17.62
N GLY A 438 -18.74 16.28 -18.04
CA GLY A 438 -18.84 15.90 -19.45
C GLY A 438 -17.51 16.09 -20.20
N ASP A 439 -17.56 16.65 -21.40
CA ASP A 439 -16.41 16.73 -22.30
C ASP A 439 -15.39 17.82 -21.93
N ASP A 440 -15.77 18.73 -21.04
CA ASP A 440 -14.92 19.87 -20.62
C ASP A 440 -14.04 19.53 -19.41
N ILE A 441 -14.17 18.33 -18.83
CA ILE A 441 -13.38 17.90 -17.68
C ILE A 441 -12.07 17.25 -18.13
N TYR A 442 -10.99 17.52 -17.42
CA TYR A 442 -9.68 16.92 -17.66
C TYR A 442 -8.80 16.96 -16.42
N SER A 443 -7.85 16.02 -16.35
CA SER A 443 -6.71 16.07 -15.44
C SER A 443 -5.44 16.46 -16.21
N ARG A 444 -4.41 16.88 -15.50
CA ARG A 444 -3.13 17.25 -16.10
C ARG A 444 -1.95 17.12 -15.12
N ALA A 445 -0.77 16.82 -15.62
CA ALA A 445 0.47 17.19 -14.97
C ALA A 445 0.71 18.67 -15.21
N VAL A 446 1.01 19.44 -14.18
CA VAL A 446 1.24 20.89 -14.28
C VAL A 446 2.51 21.27 -13.52
N VAL A 447 3.25 22.24 -14.07
CA VAL A 447 4.44 22.82 -13.44
C VAL A 447 4.25 24.32 -13.28
N TYR A 448 4.45 24.79 -12.05
CA TYR A 448 4.41 26.19 -11.70
C TYR A 448 5.79 26.70 -11.31
N HIS A 449 6.17 27.84 -11.87
CA HIS A 449 7.29 28.65 -11.41
C HIS A 449 6.80 29.67 -10.38
N ILE A 450 7.38 29.68 -9.18
CA ILE A 450 7.05 30.63 -8.12
C ILE A 450 8.20 31.60 -7.89
N ASN A 451 7.85 32.86 -7.64
CA ASN A 451 8.78 33.88 -7.15
C ASN A 451 8.32 34.35 -5.77
N THR A 452 9.04 33.91 -4.74
CA THR A 452 8.70 34.22 -3.35
C THR A 452 9.06 35.64 -2.92
N ASP A 453 9.95 36.35 -3.66
CA ASP A 453 10.29 37.75 -3.39
C ASP A 453 9.14 38.69 -3.79
N ASP A 454 8.50 38.41 -4.93
CA ASP A 454 7.41 39.23 -5.47
C ASP A 454 6.02 38.59 -5.27
N MET A 455 5.95 37.41 -4.68
CA MET A 455 4.73 36.57 -4.52
C MET A 455 3.96 36.43 -5.83
N THR A 456 4.66 35.99 -6.89
CA THR A 456 4.07 35.73 -8.20
C THR A 456 4.23 34.28 -8.62
N ILE A 457 3.29 33.78 -9.44
CA ILE A 457 3.26 32.42 -9.95
C ILE A 457 2.99 32.42 -11.46
N GLU A 458 3.69 31.57 -12.20
CA GLU A 458 3.51 31.35 -13.63
C GLU A 458 3.35 29.86 -13.91
N GLN A 459 2.37 29.49 -14.74
CA GLN A 459 2.24 28.14 -15.27
C GLN A 459 3.22 27.98 -16.44
N VAL A 460 4.24 27.12 -16.26
CA VAL A 460 5.34 26.98 -17.23
C VAL A 460 5.28 25.68 -18.04
N PHE A 461 4.38 24.76 -17.68
CA PHE A 461 4.15 23.52 -18.41
C PHE A 461 2.79 22.91 -18.02
N GLU A 462 2.15 22.23 -18.98
CA GLU A 462 1.05 21.30 -18.74
C GLU A 462 1.07 20.16 -19.76
N TYR A 463 0.56 18.98 -19.34
CA TYR A 463 0.30 17.83 -20.19
C TYR A 463 -0.91 17.07 -19.66
N GLY A 464 -1.80 16.60 -20.53
CA GLY A 464 -2.98 15.81 -20.19
C GLY A 464 -4.29 16.49 -20.57
N LYS A 465 -4.35 17.83 -20.63
CA LYS A 465 -5.53 18.58 -21.08
C LYS A 465 -5.97 18.17 -22.49
N GLU A 466 -5.02 17.96 -23.39
CA GLU A 466 -5.24 17.49 -24.75
C GLU A 466 -5.70 16.02 -24.84
N ARG A 467 -5.51 15.23 -23.77
CA ARG A 467 -6.01 13.86 -23.65
C ARG A 467 -7.52 13.86 -23.36
N GLY A 468 -8.03 14.97 -22.83
CA GLY A 468 -9.45 15.19 -22.56
C GLY A 468 -10.04 14.24 -21.51
N PRO A 469 -11.38 14.07 -21.53
CA PRO A 469 -12.09 13.34 -20.49
C PRO A 469 -11.74 11.84 -20.43
N GLN A 470 -11.17 11.27 -21.49
CA GLN A 470 -10.76 9.85 -21.51
C GLN A 470 -9.52 9.57 -20.64
N TRP A 471 -8.81 10.62 -20.22
CA TRP A 471 -7.64 10.53 -19.34
C TRP A 471 -7.90 11.17 -17.97
N TYR A 472 -9.12 11.58 -17.70
CA TYR A 472 -9.53 12.22 -16.46
C TYR A 472 -9.47 11.26 -15.29
N SER A 473 -8.74 11.66 -14.26
CA SER A 473 -8.51 10.91 -13.03
C SER A 473 -8.77 11.83 -11.84
N ASP A 474 -9.94 11.75 -11.23
CA ASP A 474 -10.44 12.71 -10.23
C ASP A 474 -9.89 12.51 -8.81
N TRP A 475 -9.15 11.44 -8.58
CA TRP A 475 -8.50 11.13 -7.32
C TRP A 475 -7.28 10.25 -7.56
N ILE A 476 -6.41 10.02 -6.54
CA ILE A 476 -5.11 9.35 -6.67
C ILE A 476 -4.26 9.97 -7.78
N SER A 477 -3.32 9.21 -8.38
CA SER A 477 -2.47 9.68 -9.47
C SER A 477 -1.21 10.40 -9.02
N GLY A 478 -0.34 10.70 -9.98
CA GLY A 478 0.89 11.41 -9.66
C GLY A 478 1.76 11.71 -10.87
N VAL A 479 2.79 12.50 -10.64
CA VAL A 479 3.80 12.83 -11.64
C VAL A 479 5.16 12.95 -10.97
N ILE A 480 6.19 12.37 -11.60
CA ILE A 480 7.58 12.53 -11.22
C ILE A 480 8.42 12.96 -12.43
N SER A 481 9.50 13.66 -12.18
CA SER A 481 10.53 13.92 -13.18
C SER A 481 11.54 12.77 -13.20
N LEU A 482 11.96 12.33 -14.39
CA LEU A 482 12.96 11.29 -14.57
C LEU A 482 14.40 11.85 -14.63
N ASP A 483 14.57 13.16 -14.81
CA ASP A 483 15.87 13.80 -14.98
C ASP A 483 16.01 15.14 -14.21
N GLY A 484 15.09 15.42 -13.28
CA GLY A 484 15.04 16.66 -12.50
C GLY A 484 14.42 17.84 -13.27
N THR A 485 13.98 17.64 -14.53
CA THR A 485 13.39 18.66 -15.38
C THR A 485 11.95 18.34 -15.78
N LYS A 486 11.26 19.29 -16.40
CA LYS A 486 9.90 19.07 -16.96
C LYS A 486 9.91 18.43 -18.35
N GLU A 487 11.08 18.20 -18.94
CA GLU A 487 11.24 17.61 -20.27
C GLU A 487 11.10 16.08 -20.26
N GLN A 488 11.34 15.42 -19.12
CA GLN A 488 11.22 13.96 -18.97
C GLN A 488 10.33 13.61 -17.78
N LEU A 489 9.07 13.34 -18.06
CA LEU A 489 8.06 13.08 -17.02
C LEU A 489 7.55 11.66 -17.07
N TRP A 490 7.24 11.12 -15.89
CA TRP A 490 6.54 9.88 -15.68
C TRP A 490 5.23 10.16 -14.95
N ILE A 491 4.10 9.92 -15.61
CA ILE A 491 2.79 10.36 -15.15
C ILE A 491 1.88 9.14 -14.97
N THR A 492 1.23 9.06 -13.82
CA THR A 492 0.20 8.06 -13.52
C THR A 492 -1.15 8.76 -13.46
N ALA A 493 -2.06 8.48 -14.39
CA ALA A 493 -3.48 8.82 -14.29
C ALA A 493 -4.23 7.57 -13.84
N GLY A 494 -4.39 7.43 -12.53
CA GLY A 494 -4.63 6.15 -11.85
C GLY A 494 -6.10 5.75 -11.70
N SER A 495 -7.06 6.67 -11.86
CA SER A 495 -8.48 6.40 -11.58
C SER A 495 -9.42 6.80 -12.70
N ASN A 496 -9.42 6.03 -13.76
CA ASN A 496 -10.34 6.24 -14.89
C ASN A 496 -11.44 5.18 -14.86
N LEU A 497 -12.71 5.58 -14.86
CA LEU A 497 -13.85 4.67 -14.83
C LEU A 497 -14.66 4.73 -16.12
N TYR A 498 -15.10 3.56 -16.62
CA TYR A 498 -15.87 3.41 -17.84
C TYR A 498 -17.07 2.49 -17.64
N ASP A 499 -18.18 2.80 -18.29
CA ASP A 499 -19.36 1.94 -18.33
C ASP A 499 -19.18 0.75 -19.31
N GLU A 500 -20.22 -0.10 -19.41
CA GLU A 500 -20.23 -1.26 -20.30
C GLU A 500 -20.14 -0.89 -21.78
N GLU A 501 -20.58 0.32 -22.18
CA GLU A 501 -20.50 0.87 -23.53
C GLU A 501 -19.14 1.55 -23.80
N ASN A 502 -18.21 1.50 -22.84
CA ASN A 502 -16.89 2.13 -22.90
C ASN A 502 -16.95 3.66 -22.97
N ASN A 503 -18.00 4.26 -22.43
CA ASN A 503 -18.01 5.69 -22.18
C ASN A 503 -17.41 5.98 -20.81
N ARG A 504 -16.77 7.14 -20.68
CA ARG A 504 -16.32 7.59 -19.38
C ARG A 504 -17.51 7.69 -18.43
N TYR A 505 -17.34 7.15 -17.24
CA TYR A 505 -18.34 7.22 -16.18
C TYR A 505 -18.04 8.39 -15.26
N ASP A 506 -18.96 9.37 -15.21
CA ASP A 506 -18.89 10.47 -14.24
C ASP A 506 -19.25 9.92 -12.85
N HIS A 507 -18.31 9.94 -11.94
CA HIS A 507 -18.48 9.30 -10.64
C HIS A 507 -18.09 10.21 -9.48
N TYR A 508 -18.59 9.82 -8.31
CA TYR A 508 -18.02 10.20 -7.03
C TYR A 508 -17.04 9.13 -6.54
N PRO A 509 -16.12 9.45 -5.64
CA PRO A 509 -15.20 8.45 -5.09
C PRO A 509 -15.88 7.18 -4.55
N THR A 510 -17.13 7.25 -4.10
CA THR A 510 -17.95 6.09 -3.68
C THR A 510 -18.25 5.09 -4.79
N ASP A 511 -18.23 5.53 -6.04
CA ASP A 511 -18.58 4.67 -7.18
C ASP A 511 -17.42 3.75 -7.60
N MET A 512 -16.19 3.97 -7.12
CA MET A 512 -15.02 3.18 -7.47
C MET A 512 -15.17 1.69 -7.15
N MET A 513 -15.96 1.36 -6.12
CA MET A 513 -16.26 -0.02 -5.75
C MET A 513 -17.45 -0.61 -6.52
N LYS A 514 -18.13 0.20 -7.33
CA LYS A 514 -19.30 -0.22 -8.08
C LYS A 514 -18.94 -1.32 -9.08
N GLN A 515 -19.76 -2.37 -9.08
CA GLN A 515 -19.66 -3.46 -10.05
C GLN A 515 -20.12 -3.03 -11.45
N GLY A 516 -19.59 -3.68 -12.48
CA GLY A 516 -19.94 -3.39 -13.87
C GLY A 516 -19.21 -2.20 -14.48
N LEU A 517 -18.29 -1.55 -13.74
CA LEU A 517 -17.43 -0.52 -14.29
C LEU A 517 -16.05 -1.08 -14.65
N THR A 518 -15.56 -0.75 -15.84
CA THR A 518 -14.16 -0.97 -16.19
C THR A 518 -13.30 0.12 -15.56
N LYS A 519 -12.29 -0.31 -14.84
CA LYS A 519 -11.30 0.54 -14.16
C LYS A 519 -10.03 0.58 -14.98
N ARG A 520 -9.48 1.77 -15.21
CA ARG A 520 -8.25 1.94 -15.99
C ARG A 520 -7.24 2.83 -15.30
N THR A 521 -5.99 2.52 -15.54
CA THR A 521 -4.84 3.36 -15.23
C THR A 521 -4.06 3.58 -16.50
N HIS A 522 -3.73 4.83 -16.78
CA HIS A 522 -2.73 5.21 -17.77
C HIS A 522 -1.43 5.58 -17.05
N ILE A 523 -0.31 5.00 -17.47
CA ILE A 523 1.02 5.37 -17.02
C ILE A 523 1.80 5.82 -18.25
N ASP A 524 2.10 7.11 -18.30
CA ASP A 524 2.66 7.78 -19.47
C ASP A 524 4.09 8.25 -19.20
N GLN A 525 5.05 7.89 -20.07
CA GLN A 525 6.29 8.66 -20.20
C GLN A 525 6.10 9.76 -21.21
N VAL A 526 6.34 11.00 -20.78
CA VAL A 526 6.27 12.19 -21.63
C VAL A 526 7.66 12.75 -21.81
N SER A 527 8.10 12.82 -23.06
CA SER A 527 9.39 13.40 -23.45
C SER A 527 9.17 14.67 -24.26
N ASN A 528 9.72 15.80 -23.79
CA ASN A 528 9.57 17.11 -24.44
C ASN A 528 8.11 17.46 -24.79
N GLY A 529 7.18 17.18 -23.86
CA GLY A 529 5.75 17.45 -24.02
C GLY A 529 5.00 16.48 -24.96
N SER A 530 5.62 15.38 -25.36
CA SER A 530 5.02 14.37 -26.24
C SER A 530 5.03 12.99 -25.59
N LEU A 531 3.95 12.23 -25.79
CA LEU A 531 3.86 10.84 -25.31
C LEU A 531 4.91 9.96 -26.00
N ALA A 532 5.84 9.40 -25.20
CA ALA A 532 6.90 8.52 -25.67
C ALA A 532 6.59 7.04 -25.41
N TYR A 533 5.96 6.74 -24.28
CA TYR A 533 5.58 5.40 -23.87
C TYR A 533 4.31 5.45 -23.01
N GLU A 534 3.45 4.45 -23.14
CA GLU A 534 2.23 4.32 -22.36
C GLU A 534 2.05 2.87 -21.88
N ILE A 535 1.68 2.69 -20.62
CA ILE A 535 1.11 1.46 -20.09
C ILE A 535 -0.35 1.72 -19.80
N LEU A 536 -1.23 0.87 -20.32
CA LEU A 536 -2.64 0.82 -19.96
C LEU A 536 -2.92 -0.43 -19.13
N ILE A 537 -3.36 -0.23 -17.89
CA ILE A 537 -3.87 -1.30 -17.04
C ILE A 537 -5.40 -1.20 -17.04
N SER A 538 -6.10 -2.30 -17.33
CA SER A 538 -7.55 -2.30 -17.47
C SER A 538 -8.19 -3.56 -16.88
N GLY A 539 -9.21 -3.40 -16.05
CA GLY A 539 -9.92 -4.51 -15.42
C GLY A 539 -11.22 -4.07 -14.73
N ASP A 540 -11.87 -5.00 -14.08
CA ASP A 540 -13.14 -4.79 -13.36
C ASP A 540 -12.94 -4.66 -11.83
N THR A 541 -11.71 -4.88 -11.34
CA THR A 541 -11.39 -4.85 -9.93
C THR A 541 -10.67 -3.56 -9.54
N TYR A 542 -10.70 -3.25 -8.25
CA TYR A 542 -9.99 -2.12 -7.66
C TYR A 542 -8.46 -2.20 -7.85
N ALA A 543 -7.94 -3.40 -8.07
CA ALA A 543 -6.52 -3.65 -8.33
C ALA A 543 -6.02 -3.07 -9.67
N SER A 544 -6.93 -2.75 -10.61
CA SER A 544 -6.57 -2.08 -11.87
C SER A 544 -6.41 -0.56 -11.74
N LEU A 545 -6.74 0.00 -10.58
CA LEU A 545 -6.45 1.40 -10.25
C LEU A 545 -5.08 1.50 -9.59
N THR A 546 -4.34 2.56 -9.90
CA THR A 546 -2.97 2.74 -9.43
C THR A 546 -2.86 4.06 -8.66
N TYR A 547 -2.42 3.95 -7.41
CA TYR A 547 -2.20 5.13 -6.60
C TYR A 547 -1.03 5.95 -7.13
N ARG A 548 0.15 5.31 -7.32
CA ARG A 548 1.37 5.91 -7.89
C ARG A 548 2.16 4.87 -8.66
N SER A 549 3.01 5.32 -9.55
CA SER A 549 4.05 4.49 -10.17
C SER A 549 5.37 5.24 -10.26
N LEU A 550 6.46 4.50 -10.33
CA LEU A 550 7.80 5.06 -10.41
C LEU A 550 8.73 4.16 -11.24
N ARG A 551 9.89 4.70 -11.60
CA ARG A 551 10.91 4.00 -12.38
C ARG A 551 12.10 3.70 -11.50
N LEU A 552 12.39 2.41 -11.24
CA LEU A 552 13.52 1.97 -10.41
C LEU A 552 14.24 0.80 -11.05
N PRO A 553 15.58 0.69 -10.87
CA PRO A 553 16.32 -0.51 -11.23
C PRO A 553 16.05 -1.63 -10.22
N LEU A 554 16.14 -2.89 -10.65
CA LEU A 554 16.15 -4.03 -9.72
C LEU A 554 17.52 -4.26 -9.05
N TYR A 555 18.59 -3.80 -9.65
CA TYR A 555 19.93 -3.85 -9.05
C TYR A 555 20.46 -2.42 -8.92
N THR A 556 20.72 -2.01 -7.69
CA THR A 556 21.44 -0.77 -7.38
C THR A 556 22.91 -1.07 -7.14
N GLU A 557 23.79 -0.09 -7.35
CA GLU A 557 25.21 -0.25 -7.04
C GLU A 557 25.38 -0.52 -5.53
N GLY A 558 26.03 -1.65 -5.20
CA GLY A 558 26.25 -2.07 -3.81
C GLY A 558 25.07 -2.75 -3.13
N ALA A 559 23.94 -2.95 -3.83
CA ALA A 559 22.83 -3.74 -3.28
C ALA A 559 23.21 -5.22 -3.20
N THR A 560 23.40 -5.72 -1.98
CA THR A 560 23.73 -7.12 -1.68
C THR A 560 22.68 -7.67 -0.73
N LEU A 561 22.47 -8.99 -0.81
CA LEU A 561 21.67 -9.70 0.19
C LEU A 561 22.47 -9.77 1.50
N ASP A 562 22.13 -8.95 2.48
CA ASP A 562 22.81 -8.97 3.78
C ASP A 562 22.11 -9.94 4.74
N VAL A 563 22.57 -11.19 4.72
CA VAL A 563 22.11 -12.25 5.64
C VAL A 563 22.65 -12.11 7.07
N ASN A 564 23.45 -11.09 7.36
CA ASN A 564 23.97 -10.84 8.70
C ASN A 564 23.22 -9.71 9.41
N ALA A 565 22.54 -8.84 8.67
CA ALA A 565 21.73 -7.79 9.24
C ALA A 565 20.50 -8.39 9.95
N LYS A 566 20.27 -7.96 11.18
CA LYS A 566 19.09 -8.36 11.96
C LYS A 566 17.95 -7.39 11.69
N GLY A 567 16.74 -7.95 11.62
CA GLY A 567 15.54 -7.11 11.53
C GLY A 567 15.18 -6.47 12.86
N GLU A 568 14.62 -5.27 12.83
CA GLU A 568 14.28 -4.48 14.01
C GLU A 568 12.88 -3.88 13.93
N LEU A 569 12.15 -3.91 15.06
CA LEU A 569 10.91 -3.16 15.24
C LEU A 569 11.22 -1.91 16.05
N LEU A 570 10.99 -0.74 15.48
CA LEU A 570 11.33 0.57 16.02
C LEU A 570 10.08 1.43 16.23
N GLY A 571 10.18 2.39 17.14
CA GLY A 571 9.08 3.29 17.47
C GLY A 571 7.95 2.62 18.23
N THR A 572 6.83 3.32 18.31
CA THR A 572 5.63 2.86 19.03
C THR A 572 4.38 3.48 18.44
N LEU A 573 3.28 2.75 18.48
CA LEU A 573 1.97 3.29 18.06
C LEU A 573 1.36 4.25 19.11
N GLY A 574 2.02 4.42 20.25
CA GLY A 574 1.46 5.18 21.37
C GLY A 574 0.36 4.39 22.10
N GLU A 575 -0.29 5.01 23.05
CA GLU A 575 -1.45 4.43 23.74
C GLU A 575 -2.70 4.63 22.87
N THR A 576 -3.47 3.57 22.63
CA THR A 576 -4.75 3.72 21.93
C THR A 576 -5.77 4.37 22.88
N ALA A 577 -6.45 5.40 22.41
CA ALA A 577 -7.51 6.06 23.17
C ALA A 577 -8.65 5.06 23.51
N THR A 578 -9.09 5.08 24.74
CA THR A 578 -10.26 4.29 25.16
C THR A 578 -11.54 4.99 24.75
N ALA A 579 -12.49 4.22 24.21
CA ALA A 579 -13.84 4.72 23.94
C ALA A 579 -14.61 4.97 25.25
N ASP A 580 -15.48 5.98 25.25
CA ASP A 580 -16.45 6.23 26.34
C ASP A 580 -17.62 5.23 26.21
N TYR A 581 -17.31 3.95 26.41
CA TYR A 581 -18.25 2.86 26.29
C TYR A 581 -18.23 1.95 27.53
N THR A 582 -19.40 1.71 28.09
CA THR A 582 -19.56 0.83 29.26
C THR A 582 -20.50 -0.32 28.94
N ALA A 583 -19.99 -1.55 29.02
CA ALA A 583 -20.74 -2.76 28.76
C ALA A 583 -21.07 -3.52 30.06
N ALA A 584 -22.25 -4.14 30.11
CA ALA A 584 -22.60 -5.12 31.13
C ALA A 584 -22.05 -6.49 30.68
N LEU A 585 -20.84 -6.81 31.13
CA LEU A 585 -20.13 -8.04 30.69
C LEU A 585 -20.70 -9.31 31.31
N GLU A 586 -21.45 -9.23 32.42
CA GLU A 586 -22.11 -10.35 33.06
C GLU A 586 -23.25 -10.96 32.23
N ASP A 587 -23.76 -10.20 31.24
CA ASP A 587 -24.84 -10.64 30.35
C ASP A 587 -24.29 -10.98 28.93
N ALA A 588 -22.96 -11.05 28.76
CA ALA A 588 -22.34 -11.33 27.48
C ALA A 588 -22.82 -12.68 26.91
N ALA A 589 -23.23 -12.67 25.65
CA ALA A 589 -23.64 -13.87 24.93
C ALA A 589 -22.42 -14.60 24.38
N ALA A 590 -22.57 -15.89 24.05
CA ALA A 590 -21.57 -16.58 23.24
C ALA A 590 -21.62 -16.05 21.80
N LEU A 591 -20.47 -16.05 21.11
CA LEU A 591 -20.40 -15.68 19.69
C LEU A 591 -21.32 -16.57 18.86
N PRO A 592 -22.15 -15.99 17.96
CA PRO A 592 -23.02 -16.75 17.08
C PRO A 592 -22.25 -17.71 16.15
N GLU A 593 -22.86 -18.84 15.82
CA GLU A 593 -22.33 -19.79 14.86
C GLU A 593 -22.19 -19.12 13.46
N GLY A 594 -21.06 -19.30 12.82
CA GLY A 594 -20.76 -18.73 11.49
C GLY A 594 -20.14 -17.32 11.53
N TRP A 595 -19.94 -16.75 12.71
CA TRP A 595 -19.14 -15.53 12.86
C TRP A 595 -17.66 -15.93 12.94
N GLU A 596 -16.81 -15.21 12.20
CA GLU A 596 -15.39 -15.48 12.11
C GLU A 596 -14.60 -14.28 12.62
N PHE A 597 -13.81 -14.47 13.69
CA PHE A 597 -12.91 -13.46 14.20
C PHE A 597 -11.52 -14.05 14.37
N THR A 598 -10.52 -13.26 14.01
CA THR A 598 -9.11 -13.58 14.22
C THR A 598 -8.47 -12.49 15.07
N LEU A 599 -7.59 -12.91 15.98
CA LEU A 599 -6.78 -12.05 16.81
C LEU A 599 -5.32 -12.37 16.53
N ASP A 600 -4.54 -11.36 16.18
CA ASP A 600 -3.08 -11.44 16.15
C ASP A 600 -2.54 -11.00 17.50
N ASP A 601 -2.16 -11.96 18.34
CA ASP A 601 -1.67 -11.72 19.70
C ASP A 601 -0.36 -10.92 19.73
N ALA A 602 0.47 -11.04 18.67
CA ALA A 602 1.75 -10.32 18.59
C ALA A 602 1.57 -8.81 18.39
N LYS A 603 0.47 -8.47 17.73
CA LYS A 603 0.19 -7.11 17.26
C LYS A 603 -1.09 -6.54 17.85
N PHE A 604 -1.81 -7.35 18.61
CA PHE A 604 -3.14 -7.10 19.12
C PHE A 604 -4.07 -6.45 18.07
N SER A 605 -4.07 -7.02 16.86
CA SER A 605 -5.02 -6.64 15.82
C SER A 605 -6.16 -7.65 15.76
N LEU A 606 -7.38 -7.14 15.68
CA LEU A 606 -8.59 -7.92 15.52
C LEU A 606 -9.16 -7.71 14.13
N LYS A 607 -9.52 -8.81 13.47
CA LYS A 607 -10.25 -8.77 12.21
C LYS A 607 -11.30 -9.86 12.23
N GLY A 608 -12.50 -9.53 11.78
CA GLY A 608 -13.57 -10.51 11.73
C GLY A 608 -14.74 -10.09 10.89
N SER A 609 -15.76 -10.93 10.84
CA SER A 609 -17.02 -10.60 10.17
C SER A 609 -18.20 -11.19 10.92
N TYR A 610 -19.29 -10.45 10.89
CA TYR A 610 -20.58 -10.88 11.42
C TYR A 610 -21.70 -10.61 10.41
N THR A 611 -22.87 -11.21 10.63
CA THR A 611 -24.04 -10.99 9.79
C THR A 611 -25.11 -10.22 10.56
N THR A 612 -25.73 -9.28 9.88
CA THR A 612 -26.85 -8.48 10.43
C THR A 612 -27.91 -8.27 9.35
N ASP A 613 -29.13 -7.98 9.77
CA ASP A 613 -30.23 -7.56 8.90
C ASP A 613 -30.41 -6.03 8.87
N LYS A 614 -29.57 -5.29 9.59
CA LYS A 614 -29.55 -3.83 9.59
C LYS A 614 -28.87 -3.28 8.35
N ALA A 615 -29.34 -2.14 7.88
CA ALA A 615 -28.62 -1.36 6.87
C ALA A 615 -27.35 -0.75 7.46
N SER A 616 -26.35 -0.46 6.63
CA SER A 616 -25.04 0.04 7.08
C SER A 616 -25.12 1.34 7.88
N ASP A 617 -26.08 2.22 7.54
CA ASP A 617 -26.35 3.48 8.24
C ASP A 617 -27.13 3.32 9.56
N ALA A 618 -27.56 2.10 9.89
CA ALA A 618 -28.28 1.74 11.10
C ALA A 618 -27.47 0.84 12.04
N LEU A 619 -26.18 0.58 11.72
CA LEU A 619 -25.28 -0.17 12.59
C LEU A 619 -24.92 0.65 13.82
N GLU A 620 -24.88 0.00 14.97
CA GLU A 620 -24.32 0.58 16.19
C GLU A 620 -22.82 0.38 16.20
N ASP A 621 -22.08 1.28 16.85
CA ASP A 621 -20.62 1.20 16.93
C ASP A 621 -20.13 -0.14 17.47
N ALA A 622 -19.02 -0.63 16.92
CA ALA A 622 -18.39 -1.85 17.38
C ALA A 622 -17.19 -1.55 18.28
N TYR A 623 -17.02 -2.40 19.30
CA TYR A 623 -15.92 -2.25 20.25
C TYR A 623 -15.27 -3.60 20.56
N VAL A 624 -13.95 -3.59 20.73
CA VAL A 624 -13.26 -4.63 21.49
C VAL A 624 -13.15 -4.17 22.94
N ILE A 625 -13.47 -5.05 23.87
CA ILE A 625 -13.49 -4.74 25.30
C ILE A 625 -12.53 -5.68 26.00
N LEU A 626 -11.60 -5.09 26.73
CA LEU A 626 -10.58 -5.80 27.52
C LEU A 626 -10.93 -5.73 28.99
N LYS A 627 -10.91 -6.88 29.68
CA LYS A 627 -11.19 -6.98 31.11
C LYS A 627 -10.05 -7.67 31.85
N SER A 628 -9.53 -7.01 32.88
CA SER A 628 -8.54 -7.57 33.80
C SER A 628 -8.93 -7.27 35.24
N GLY A 629 -9.44 -8.26 35.97
CA GLY A 629 -9.99 -8.08 37.30
C GLY A 629 -11.23 -7.19 37.31
N GLU A 630 -11.17 -6.03 37.99
CA GLU A 630 -12.25 -5.02 38.01
C GLU A 630 -12.09 -3.95 36.92
N GLU A 631 -10.94 -3.90 36.25
CA GLU A 631 -10.64 -2.92 35.20
C GLU A 631 -11.22 -3.40 33.86
N THR A 632 -11.86 -2.46 33.16
CA THR A 632 -12.40 -2.68 31.81
C THR A 632 -12.00 -1.51 30.94
N LYS A 633 -11.50 -1.78 29.74
CA LYS A 633 -11.16 -0.79 28.71
C LYS A 633 -11.88 -1.19 27.44
N ALA A 634 -12.49 -0.22 26.75
CA ALA A 634 -13.13 -0.43 25.45
C ALA A 634 -12.41 0.38 24.38
N TYR A 635 -12.27 -0.20 23.20
CA TYR A 635 -11.62 0.41 22.06
C TYR A 635 -12.52 0.27 20.84
N ALA A 636 -12.68 1.35 20.09
CA ALA A 636 -13.53 1.36 18.92
C ALA A 636 -12.96 0.43 17.83
N LEU A 637 -13.85 -0.25 17.12
CA LEU A 637 -13.53 -1.06 15.95
C LEU A 637 -14.13 -0.41 14.71
N THR A 638 -13.40 -0.42 13.62
CA THR A 638 -13.91 0.00 12.33
C THR A 638 -14.81 -1.08 11.74
N GLN A 639 -15.96 -0.67 11.16
CA GLN A 639 -16.94 -1.53 10.53
C GLN A 639 -17.10 -1.22 9.05
N TYR A 640 -17.19 -2.27 8.23
CA TYR A 640 -17.43 -2.14 6.78
C TYR A 640 -18.61 -3.03 6.39
N GLY A 641 -19.67 -2.45 5.88
CA GLY A 641 -20.74 -3.20 5.20
C GLY A 641 -20.27 -3.61 3.80
N THR A 642 -20.67 -4.79 3.33
CA THR A 642 -20.53 -5.12 1.91
C THR A 642 -21.47 -4.23 1.10
N ALA A 643 -20.92 -3.46 0.15
CA ALA A 643 -21.73 -2.67 -0.78
C ALA A 643 -22.50 -3.63 -1.71
N GLY A 644 -23.84 -3.52 -1.74
CA GLY A 644 -24.72 -4.32 -2.62
C GLY A 644 -26.07 -4.61 -1.97
N ASP A 645 -27.05 -5.01 -2.78
CA ASP A 645 -28.45 -5.25 -2.33
C ASP A 645 -28.64 -6.43 -1.35
N ASP A 646 -27.58 -7.22 -1.09
CA ASP A 646 -27.53 -8.34 -0.13
C ASP A 646 -26.56 -8.09 1.04
N ALA A 647 -26.48 -6.86 1.52
CA ALA A 647 -25.54 -6.43 2.57
C ALA A 647 -25.93 -6.99 3.96
N THR A 648 -25.78 -8.29 4.13
CA THR A 648 -25.95 -8.95 5.45
C THR A 648 -24.65 -9.19 6.19
N LYS A 649 -23.51 -9.04 5.53
CA LYS A 649 -22.19 -9.29 6.12
C LYS A 649 -21.47 -7.98 6.40
N VAL A 650 -21.05 -7.80 7.65
CA VAL A 650 -20.26 -6.67 8.12
C VAL A 650 -18.88 -7.19 8.50
N THR A 651 -17.83 -6.56 8.01
CA THR A 651 -16.47 -6.82 8.44
C THR A 651 -16.09 -5.80 9.51
N VAL A 652 -15.43 -6.25 10.56
CA VAL A 652 -14.87 -5.39 11.61
C VAL A 652 -13.36 -5.59 11.66
N SER A 653 -12.65 -4.51 11.92
CA SER A 653 -11.22 -4.55 12.17
C SER A 653 -10.83 -3.48 13.18
N GLY A 654 -9.77 -3.72 13.91
CA GLY A 654 -9.20 -2.75 14.82
C GLY A 654 -7.87 -3.25 15.35
N TRP A 655 -7.15 -2.30 15.91
CA TRP A 655 -5.88 -2.55 16.56
C TRP A 655 -5.87 -1.83 17.91
N VAL A 656 -5.26 -2.44 18.90
CA VAL A 656 -5.09 -1.85 20.23
C VAL A 656 -3.62 -1.87 20.58
N SER A 657 -3.06 -0.72 20.92
CA SER A 657 -1.69 -0.64 21.41
C SER A 657 -1.53 -1.48 22.68
N PRO A 658 -0.49 -2.30 22.78
CA PRO A 658 -0.15 -2.95 24.04
C PRO A 658 0.30 -1.95 25.12
N VAL A 659 0.68 -0.73 24.74
CA VAL A 659 1.12 0.32 25.67
C VAL A 659 0.03 0.61 26.69
N GLY A 660 0.40 0.54 27.97
CA GLY A 660 -0.55 0.72 29.09
C GLY A 660 -1.40 -0.50 29.42
N LEU A 661 -1.14 -1.64 28.77
CA LEU A 661 -1.80 -2.93 29.02
C LEU A 661 -0.86 -4.00 29.54
N GLU A 662 0.44 -3.74 29.56
CA GLU A 662 1.51 -4.70 29.85
C GLU A 662 1.44 -5.28 31.27
N GLY A 663 2.01 -6.48 31.42
CA GLY A 663 2.14 -7.17 32.68
C GLY A 663 0.84 -7.75 33.24
N ARG A 664 -0.22 -7.86 32.42
CA ARG A 664 -1.52 -8.38 32.81
C ARG A 664 -2.08 -9.35 31.76
N SER A 665 -3.02 -10.17 32.20
CA SER A 665 -3.87 -10.93 31.30
C SER A 665 -5.22 -10.24 31.18
N TRP A 666 -5.71 -10.12 29.93
CA TRP A 666 -6.95 -9.45 29.60
C TRP A 666 -7.90 -10.42 28.91
N ASP A 667 -9.09 -10.60 29.46
CA ASP A 667 -10.20 -11.31 28.81
C ASP A 667 -10.80 -10.41 27.74
N ILE A 668 -11.09 -10.98 26.56
CA ILE A 668 -11.54 -10.23 25.39
C ILE A 668 -13.03 -10.44 25.17
N TYR A 669 -13.75 -9.33 25.02
CA TYR A 669 -15.15 -9.28 24.63
C TYR A 669 -15.32 -8.43 23.37
N LEU A 670 -16.40 -8.65 22.64
CA LEU A 670 -16.81 -7.82 21.52
C LEU A 670 -18.17 -7.19 21.79
N SER A 671 -18.34 -5.93 21.42
CA SER A 671 -19.64 -5.33 21.27
C SER A 671 -19.86 -5.03 19.79
N VAL A 672 -20.87 -5.64 19.21
CA VAL A 672 -21.29 -5.40 17.82
C VAL A 672 -22.79 -5.34 17.79
N ASP A 673 -23.31 -4.36 17.05
CA ASP A 673 -24.74 -4.16 16.87
C ASP A 673 -25.54 -4.04 18.20
N GLY A 674 -24.91 -3.39 19.20
CA GLY A 674 -25.50 -3.16 20.54
C GLY A 674 -25.51 -4.38 21.46
N GLN A 675 -24.96 -5.52 21.04
CA GLN A 675 -24.90 -6.74 21.82
C GLN A 675 -23.45 -7.09 22.19
N VAL A 676 -23.23 -7.46 23.45
CA VAL A 676 -21.92 -7.91 23.95
C VAL A 676 -21.77 -9.41 23.85
N TYR A 677 -20.60 -9.83 23.37
CA TYR A 677 -20.25 -11.22 23.19
C TYR A 677 -18.93 -11.55 23.90
N GLU A 678 -18.87 -12.73 24.53
CA GLU A 678 -17.65 -13.28 25.08
C GLU A 678 -16.85 -13.99 23.97
N SER A 679 -15.59 -13.61 23.80
CA SER A 679 -14.73 -14.25 22.81
C SER A 679 -14.24 -15.64 23.22
N GLY A 680 -14.23 -15.92 24.51
CA GLY A 680 -13.59 -17.10 25.07
C GLY A 680 -12.07 -17.07 25.01
N HIS A 681 -11.48 -15.91 24.70
CA HIS A 681 -10.04 -15.70 24.52
C HIS A 681 -9.51 -14.69 25.53
N SER A 682 -8.26 -14.87 25.96
CA SER A 682 -7.53 -13.94 26.82
C SER A 682 -6.15 -13.71 26.24
N ILE A 683 -5.67 -12.46 26.30
CA ILE A 683 -4.34 -12.07 25.88
C ILE A 683 -3.49 -11.69 27.09
N ALA A 684 -2.22 -12.10 27.10
CA ALA A 684 -1.24 -11.70 28.08
C ALA A 684 -0.24 -10.73 27.41
N LEU A 685 -0.25 -9.50 27.86
CA LEU A 685 0.57 -8.42 27.32
C LEU A 685 1.67 -8.03 28.30
#